data_08c9ead2e6267339f736880c8b9474e0
#
_entry.id   08c9ead2e6267339f736880c8b9474e0
#
_cell.length_a   1.000
_cell.length_b   1.000
_cell.length_c   1.000
_cell.angle_alpha   90.00
_cell.angle_beta   90.00
_cell.angle_gamma   90.00
#
_symmetry.space_group_name_H-M   'P 1'
#
loop_
_entity.id
_entity.type
_entity.pdbx_description
1 polymer ?
#
loop_
_entity_poly.entity_id
_entity_poly.type
_entity_poly.pdbx_seq_one_letter_code
_entity_poly.pdbx_strand_id
1 'polypeptide(L)'
;MYLALQKQLGDHLRAVLKEKYSLEIETIPLEIPPDLKFGELSTPIAFELARKLRKAPKVIAQEIVAALGTPSGFSSFEVAGAGYINARVDRSSGIRSIASAGIGPLASTGIHSLVEHTSINPNKAAHVGHLRNAILGDTFVRLLRAAGQKVDVQNYIDNTGVQVADVVVGFLHLEGMTAAQVRKLVEELKSRGERIDYYCWDLYAKTSQWYEQGSEEENAAHKRLRYATLHEIEQGGNETAEVAELISTAVLRRHLETMLRLDIEYDFLPRESEILALKFWDAAFEQLKQTGVLYFETEGKNKGCWVMTRPGYIADQNEDGPKGTNEDAKVIVRSNGTVTYVGKDIAYHLWKFGLLGKDFRYKPFFTYPSHEAWISTVENGAKHHPHFGGAQAIYNVIDARQSDPQANVIQALRGMGHVDQANRYVHFSYEMVALTPRCAEELGYSVSDEDKARPYIEVSGRKGFGVKADDLIDKLIAATRIEVEARQTGRDEAEREKIAKQIAIGALRYFMLKFTRNSVIAFDFKDALSFEGETGPYIQYAVVRARNIFRKAGLAPEAAVADLAAINPTTYLSGDASEDIWALWLRAGRRTLVLEQVITTSEPAYLAKHAFQLAQEFNNFYHRHHILNEEDPARKAFLLATAAVALRELIEVLSWLGIESPEAM
;
A
#
# COMPACT_ATOMS: atom_id res chain seq x y z
N MET A 1 -2.70 18.51 -15.61
CA MET A 1 -3.67 19.02 -16.62
C MET A 1 -5.13 18.75 -16.20
N TYR A 2 -5.60 17.51 -16.09
CA TYR A 2 -7.03 17.19 -15.86
C TYR A 2 -7.64 17.90 -14.63
N LEU A 3 -7.01 17.84 -13.46
CA LEU A 3 -7.52 18.51 -12.25
C LEU A 3 -7.71 20.02 -12.45
N ALA A 4 -6.77 20.66 -13.15
CA ALA A 4 -6.88 22.09 -13.45
C ALA A 4 -8.05 22.39 -14.40
N LEU A 5 -8.22 21.58 -15.45
CA LEU A 5 -9.35 21.70 -16.41
C LEU A 5 -10.70 21.38 -15.76
N GLN A 6 -10.77 20.36 -14.91
CA GLN A 6 -11.96 20.06 -14.13
C GLN A 6 -12.37 21.20 -13.19
N LYS A 7 -11.38 21.76 -12.47
CA LYS A 7 -11.63 22.92 -11.62
C LYS A 7 -12.13 24.10 -12.43
N GLN A 8 -11.45 24.43 -13.52
CA GLN A 8 -11.82 25.56 -14.39
C GLN A 8 -13.20 25.39 -15.00
N LEU A 9 -13.53 24.20 -15.52
CA LEU A 9 -14.85 23.92 -16.07
C LEU A 9 -15.92 23.97 -14.98
N GLY A 10 -15.65 23.40 -13.80
CA GLY A 10 -16.56 23.46 -12.65
C GLY A 10 -16.85 24.90 -12.20
N ASP A 11 -15.80 25.76 -12.11
CA ASP A 11 -15.96 27.18 -11.78
C ASP A 11 -16.81 27.92 -12.81
N HIS A 12 -16.56 27.68 -14.10
CA HIS A 12 -17.33 28.27 -15.20
C HIS A 12 -18.79 27.82 -15.21
N LEU A 13 -19.05 26.53 -15.03
CA LEU A 13 -20.40 25.98 -14.92
C LEU A 13 -21.16 26.58 -13.74
N ARG A 14 -20.50 26.72 -12.57
CA ARG A 14 -21.12 27.38 -11.39
C ARG A 14 -21.51 28.82 -11.69
N ALA A 15 -20.64 29.58 -12.36
CA ALA A 15 -20.92 30.94 -12.74
C ALA A 15 -22.15 31.03 -13.68
N VAL A 16 -22.19 30.20 -14.73
CA VAL A 16 -23.30 30.13 -15.68
C VAL A 16 -24.61 29.74 -15.00
N LEU A 17 -24.57 28.74 -14.07
CA LEU A 17 -25.76 28.28 -13.37
C LEU A 17 -26.30 29.35 -12.40
N LYS A 18 -25.42 30.11 -11.74
CA LYS A 18 -25.79 31.23 -10.88
C LYS A 18 -26.41 32.38 -11.67
N GLU A 19 -25.77 32.78 -12.77
CA GLU A 19 -26.23 33.88 -13.61
C GLU A 19 -27.58 33.55 -14.31
N LYS A 20 -27.69 32.36 -14.91
CA LYS A 20 -28.82 32.01 -15.75
C LYS A 20 -30.02 31.49 -14.99
N TYR A 21 -29.79 30.77 -13.89
CA TYR A 21 -30.86 30.07 -13.15
C TYR A 21 -30.95 30.49 -11.68
N SER A 22 -30.08 31.39 -11.21
CA SER A 22 -29.97 31.80 -9.78
C SER A 22 -29.75 30.59 -8.86
N LEU A 23 -29.03 29.55 -9.35
CA LEU A 23 -28.72 28.34 -8.59
C LEU A 23 -27.28 28.38 -8.09
N GLU A 24 -27.13 28.15 -6.80
CA GLU A 24 -25.82 27.90 -6.17
C GLU A 24 -25.64 26.39 -6.01
N ILE A 25 -24.58 25.83 -6.64
CA ILE A 25 -24.27 24.41 -6.62
C ILE A 25 -22.82 24.30 -6.16
N GLU A 26 -22.61 23.59 -5.06
CA GLU A 26 -21.26 23.42 -4.47
C GLU A 26 -20.38 22.54 -5.35
N THR A 27 -20.91 21.41 -5.84
CA THR A 27 -20.15 20.42 -6.59
C THR A 27 -20.79 20.18 -7.96
N ILE A 28 -20.01 20.33 -9.02
CA ILE A 28 -20.39 19.95 -10.38
C ILE A 28 -19.80 18.56 -10.67
N PRO A 29 -20.61 17.55 -10.98
CA PRO A 29 -20.10 16.24 -11.39
C PRO A 29 -19.40 16.36 -12.74
N LEU A 30 -18.11 15.97 -12.77
CA LEU A 30 -17.27 15.98 -13.96
C LEU A 30 -16.68 14.58 -14.16
N GLU A 31 -16.80 14.07 -15.36
CA GLU A 31 -16.41 12.71 -15.74
C GLU A 31 -15.47 12.73 -16.95
N ILE A 32 -14.67 11.67 -17.09
CA ILE A 32 -13.93 11.41 -18.33
C ILE A 32 -14.77 10.45 -19.14
N PRO A 33 -15.21 10.82 -20.36
CA PRO A 33 -15.97 9.94 -21.20
C PRO A 33 -15.23 8.63 -21.53
N PRO A 34 -15.95 7.52 -21.73
CA PRO A 34 -15.31 6.23 -22.04
C PRO A 34 -14.62 6.18 -23.42
N ASP A 35 -15.00 7.09 -24.33
CA ASP A 35 -14.49 7.14 -25.69
C ASP A 35 -14.20 8.61 -26.05
N LEU A 36 -13.02 8.88 -26.61
CA LEU A 36 -12.58 10.23 -27.03
C LEU A 36 -13.49 10.90 -28.05
N LYS A 37 -14.27 10.15 -28.82
CA LYS A 37 -15.28 10.73 -29.69
C LYS A 37 -16.29 11.63 -28.96
N PHE A 38 -16.48 11.41 -27.66
CA PHE A 38 -17.34 12.24 -26.79
C PHE A 38 -16.59 13.39 -26.11
N GLY A 39 -15.33 13.65 -26.45
CA GLY A 39 -14.50 14.66 -25.80
C GLY A 39 -13.66 14.14 -24.66
N GLU A 40 -12.95 15.05 -24.00
CA GLU A 40 -12.01 14.74 -22.93
C GLU A 40 -12.59 14.87 -21.53
N LEU A 41 -13.67 15.67 -21.38
CA LEU A 41 -14.44 15.82 -20.13
C LEU A 41 -15.93 15.85 -20.45
N SER A 42 -16.76 15.45 -19.50
CA SER A 42 -18.22 15.47 -19.61
C SER A 42 -18.87 15.82 -18.27
N THR A 43 -20.08 16.38 -18.31
CA THR A 43 -20.88 16.57 -17.10
C THR A 43 -22.33 16.14 -17.34
N PRO A 44 -22.92 15.36 -16.41
CA PRO A 44 -24.33 15.04 -16.38
C PRO A 44 -25.18 16.08 -15.67
N ILE A 45 -24.67 17.26 -15.34
CA ILE A 45 -25.35 18.26 -14.49
C ILE A 45 -26.77 18.59 -14.94
N ALA A 46 -27.04 18.57 -16.24
CA ALA A 46 -28.39 18.87 -16.76
C ALA A 46 -29.46 17.89 -16.28
N PHE A 47 -29.10 16.61 -16.02
CA PHE A 47 -30.03 15.62 -15.46
C PHE A 47 -30.39 15.96 -14.00
N GLU A 48 -29.43 16.42 -13.19
CA GLU A 48 -29.66 16.82 -11.81
C GLU A 48 -30.55 18.06 -11.73
N LEU A 49 -30.39 18.97 -12.71
CA LEU A 49 -31.17 20.22 -12.79
C LEU A 49 -32.58 20.03 -13.35
N ALA A 50 -32.84 18.94 -14.08
CA ALA A 50 -34.10 18.73 -14.75
C ALA A 50 -35.33 18.81 -13.84
N ARG A 51 -35.24 18.22 -12.64
CA ARG A 51 -36.28 18.28 -11.61
C ARG A 51 -36.45 19.67 -11.03
N LYS A 52 -35.34 20.36 -10.75
CA LYS A 52 -35.35 21.70 -10.15
C LYS A 52 -35.90 22.75 -11.11
N LEU A 53 -35.54 22.65 -12.40
CA LEU A 53 -35.93 23.60 -13.44
C LEU A 53 -37.21 23.23 -14.19
N ARG A 54 -37.77 22.03 -13.95
CA ARG A 54 -38.94 21.47 -14.67
C ARG A 54 -38.78 21.53 -16.18
N LYS A 55 -37.60 21.26 -16.70
CA LYS A 55 -37.23 21.24 -18.12
C LYS A 55 -36.57 19.92 -18.49
N ALA A 56 -36.66 19.54 -19.75
CA ALA A 56 -35.94 18.38 -20.26
C ALA A 56 -34.41 18.57 -20.14
N PRO A 57 -33.62 17.56 -19.71
CA PRO A 57 -32.17 17.68 -19.54
C PRO A 57 -31.46 18.19 -20.81
N LYS A 58 -31.88 17.73 -21.98
CA LYS A 58 -31.32 18.16 -23.27
C LYS A 58 -31.49 19.65 -23.53
N VAL A 59 -32.64 20.23 -23.16
CA VAL A 59 -32.89 21.67 -23.28
C VAL A 59 -32.01 22.46 -22.32
N ILE A 60 -31.88 21.98 -21.07
CA ILE A 60 -31.01 22.60 -20.09
C ILE A 60 -29.55 22.56 -20.56
N ALA A 61 -29.08 21.41 -21.07
CA ALA A 61 -27.73 21.28 -21.60
C ALA A 61 -27.48 22.25 -22.79
N GLN A 62 -28.44 22.40 -23.69
CA GLN A 62 -28.34 23.37 -24.79
C GLN A 62 -28.27 24.81 -24.30
N GLU A 63 -29.09 25.16 -23.30
CA GLU A 63 -29.10 26.49 -22.70
C GLU A 63 -27.75 26.79 -21.97
N ILE A 64 -27.15 25.77 -21.30
CA ILE A 64 -25.86 25.90 -20.62
C ILE A 64 -24.74 26.07 -21.64
N VAL A 65 -24.69 25.20 -22.68
CA VAL A 65 -23.64 25.27 -23.72
C VAL A 65 -23.68 26.62 -24.44
N ALA A 66 -24.87 27.16 -24.75
CA ALA A 66 -25.01 28.47 -25.36
C ALA A 66 -24.48 29.61 -24.46
N ALA A 67 -24.51 29.46 -23.17
CA ALA A 67 -24.04 30.46 -22.19
C ALA A 67 -22.56 30.28 -21.80
N LEU A 68 -21.98 29.08 -21.96
CA LEU A 68 -20.61 28.77 -21.54
C LEU A 68 -19.55 29.53 -22.34
N GLY A 69 -19.82 29.84 -23.62
CA GLY A 69 -18.77 30.35 -24.51
C GLY A 69 -17.63 29.36 -24.72
N THR A 70 -16.42 29.87 -24.90
CA THR A 70 -15.21 29.02 -25.05
C THR A 70 -14.16 29.47 -24.03
N PRO A 71 -14.22 28.98 -22.78
CA PRO A 71 -13.21 29.31 -21.77
C PRO A 71 -11.84 28.76 -22.15
N SER A 72 -10.79 29.41 -21.65
CA SER A 72 -9.40 28.99 -21.90
C SER A 72 -9.20 27.51 -21.59
N GLY A 73 -8.42 26.80 -22.42
CA GLY A 73 -8.17 25.37 -22.28
C GLY A 73 -9.20 24.47 -22.97
N PHE A 74 -10.31 25.01 -23.50
CA PHE A 74 -11.32 24.27 -24.24
C PHE A 74 -11.47 24.82 -25.65
N SER A 75 -11.79 23.93 -26.60
CA SER A 75 -12.05 24.29 -28.01
C SER A 75 -13.53 24.33 -28.34
N SER A 76 -14.35 23.48 -27.74
CA SER A 76 -15.80 23.45 -27.94
C SER A 76 -16.54 22.68 -26.85
N PHE A 77 -17.86 22.89 -26.79
CA PHE A 77 -18.79 22.13 -25.97
C PHE A 77 -19.92 21.60 -26.84
N GLU A 78 -20.32 20.37 -26.61
CA GLU A 78 -21.35 19.69 -27.38
C GLU A 78 -22.37 19.01 -26.44
N VAL A 79 -23.65 19.05 -26.86
CA VAL A 79 -24.69 18.31 -26.13
C VAL A 79 -24.79 16.89 -26.71
N ALA A 80 -24.59 15.89 -25.87
CA ALA A 80 -24.61 14.49 -26.24
C ALA A 80 -25.82 13.75 -25.60
N GLY A 81 -26.39 12.82 -26.34
CA GLY A 81 -27.48 11.99 -25.83
C GLY A 81 -28.68 12.79 -25.33
N ALA A 82 -29.16 12.43 -24.14
CA ALA A 82 -30.33 13.03 -23.51
C ALA A 82 -30.03 14.27 -22.66
N GLY A 83 -28.77 14.74 -22.62
CA GLY A 83 -28.44 15.94 -21.83
C GLY A 83 -27.02 15.96 -21.19
N TYR A 84 -26.09 15.11 -21.63
CA TYR A 84 -24.69 15.27 -21.31
C TYR A 84 -24.10 16.51 -21.98
N ILE A 85 -23.23 17.21 -21.31
CA ILE A 85 -22.42 18.29 -21.89
C ILE A 85 -20.99 17.77 -21.97
N ASN A 86 -20.52 17.56 -23.20
CA ASN A 86 -19.16 17.11 -23.49
C ASN A 86 -18.29 18.31 -23.83
N ALA A 87 -17.08 18.33 -23.25
CA ALA A 87 -16.09 19.36 -23.43
C ALA A 87 -14.90 18.83 -24.23
N ARG A 88 -14.50 19.57 -25.26
CA ARG A 88 -13.30 19.33 -26.05
C ARG A 88 -12.18 20.21 -25.53
N VAL A 89 -11.06 19.59 -25.17
CA VAL A 89 -9.85 20.29 -24.73
C VAL A 89 -9.15 20.91 -25.95
N ASP A 90 -8.63 22.12 -25.82
CA ASP A 90 -7.70 22.66 -26.81
C ASP A 90 -6.40 21.83 -26.79
N ARG A 91 -6.16 21.08 -27.86
CA ARG A 91 -5.07 20.09 -27.95
C ARG A 91 -3.69 20.76 -27.81
N SER A 92 -3.49 21.97 -28.33
CA SER A 92 -2.23 22.68 -28.24
C SER A 92 -1.94 23.11 -26.81
N SER A 93 -2.89 23.73 -26.12
CA SER A 93 -2.74 24.12 -24.72
C SER A 93 -2.62 22.91 -23.80
N GLY A 94 -3.35 21.84 -24.10
CA GLY A 94 -3.25 20.56 -23.38
C GLY A 94 -1.83 19.96 -23.44
N ILE A 95 -1.25 19.85 -24.63
CA ILE A 95 0.13 19.37 -24.83
C ILE A 95 1.13 20.25 -24.07
N ARG A 96 1.04 21.58 -24.20
CA ARG A 96 1.95 22.51 -23.50
C ARG A 96 1.83 22.35 -21.98
N SER A 97 0.62 22.21 -21.46
CA SER A 97 0.38 21.98 -20.03
C SER A 97 0.97 20.65 -19.55
N ILE A 98 0.84 19.57 -20.34
CA ILE A 98 1.42 18.26 -19.98
C ILE A 98 2.94 18.29 -20.10
N ALA A 99 3.47 18.88 -21.17
CA ALA A 99 4.92 18.97 -21.41
C ALA A 99 5.64 19.76 -20.30
N SER A 100 5.04 20.86 -19.84
CA SER A 100 5.58 21.72 -18.78
C SER A 100 5.37 21.15 -17.36
N ALA A 101 4.60 20.09 -17.20
CA ALA A 101 4.39 19.48 -15.88
C ALA A 101 5.70 18.93 -15.31
N GLY A 102 6.04 19.34 -14.10
CA GLY A 102 7.19 18.81 -13.36
C GLY A 102 7.01 17.34 -12.96
N ILE A 103 8.13 16.71 -12.63
CA ILE A 103 8.19 15.40 -11.96
C ILE A 103 8.55 15.61 -10.49
N GLY A 104 8.39 14.55 -9.69
CA GLY A 104 8.65 14.59 -8.26
C GLY A 104 7.44 14.99 -7.41
N PRO A 105 7.64 15.15 -6.10
CA PRO A 105 6.55 15.44 -5.18
C PRO A 105 5.83 16.74 -5.49
N LEU A 106 4.51 16.75 -5.29
CA LEU A 106 3.71 17.97 -5.33
C LEU A 106 4.12 18.92 -4.19
N ALA A 107 3.66 20.17 -4.25
CA ALA A 107 3.88 21.13 -3.17
C ALA A 107 3.41 20.56 -1.82
N SER A 108 4.14 20.89 -0.74
CA SER A 108 3.81 20.42 0.59
C SER A 108 2.37 20.80 0.96
N THR A 109 1.62 19.80 1.41
CA THR A 109 0.24 19.99 1.89
C THR A 109 0.18 20.39 3.36
N GLY A 110 1.30 20.29 4.09
CA GLY A 110 1.35 20.43 5.55
C GLY A 110 0.72 19.25 6.31
N ILE A 111 0.22 18.23 5.62
CA ILE A 111 -0.35 17.04 6.25
C ILE A 111 0.77 16.10 6.68
N HIS A 112 0.71 15.66 7.96
CA HIS A 112 1.55 14.59 8.49
C HIS A 112 0.72 13.31 8.58
N SER A 113 1.10 12.31 7.81
CA SER A 113 0.48 10.98 7.78
C SER A 113 1.42 9.93 8.37
N LEU A 114 0.82 8.90 8.98
CA LEU A 114 1.52 7.73 9.47
C LEU A 114 0.99 6.50 8.75
N VAL A 115 1.89 5.73 8.15
CA VAL A 115 1.57 4.45 7.53
C VAL A 115 2.22 3.33 8.31
N GLU A 116 1.40 2.46 8.89
CA GLU A 116 1.87 1.24 9.53
C GLU A 116 1.62 0.07 8.60
N HIS A 117 2.66 -0.68 8.30
CA HIS A 117 2.59 -1.85 7.45
C HIS A 117 3.63 -2.92 7.80
N THR A 118 3.52 -4.07 7.15
CA THR A 118 4.37 -5.24 7.35
C THR A 118 4.02 -5.98 8.63
N SER A 119 4.29 -5.43 9.82
CA SER A 119 3.87 -5.93 11.14
C SER A 119 3.98 -7.46 11.29
N ILE A 120 5.17 -8.00 10.96
CA ILE A 120 5.46 -9.44 11.02
C ILE A 120 5.91 -9.80 12.43
N ASN A 121 5.29 -10.81 13.03
CA ASN A 121 5.76 -11.34 14.32
C ASN A 121 7.20 -11.83 14.21
N PRO A 122 8.13 -11.37 15.06
CA PRO A 122 9.56 -11.65 14.95
C PRO A 122 9.92 -13.03 15.52
N ASN A 123 9.23 -14.08 15.04
CA ASN A 123 9.37 -15.45 15.51
C ASN A 123 9.99 -16.41 14.48
N LYS A 124 9.90 -16.11 13.20
CA LYS A 124 10.43 -16.93 12.09
C LYS A 124 10.52 -16.11 10.81
N ALA A 125 11.03 -16.69 9.73
CA ALA A 125 11.15 -16.03 8.43
C ALA A 125 9.82 -15.45 7.93
N ALA A 126 9.90 -14.34 7.20
CA ALA A 126 8.78 -13.78 6.47
C ALA A 126 8.27 -14.76 5.41
N HIS A 127 6.98 -14.75 5.12
CA HIS A 127 6.36 -15.56 4.06
C HIS A 127 5.70 -14.71 2.99
N VAL A 128 5.29 -15.35 1.88
CA VAL A 128 4.72 -14.67 0.71
C VAL A 128 3.55 -13.73 1.04
N GLY A 129 2.71 -14.07 2.01
CA GLY A 129 1.61 -13.20 2.44
C GLY A 129 2.07 -11.85 3.02
N HIS A 130 3.23 -11.83 3.69
CA HIS A 130 3.81 -10.59 4.22
C HIS A 130 4.33 -9.67 3.09
N LEU A 131 4.74 -10.24 1.95
CA LEU A 131 5.19 -9.45 0.79
C LEU A 131 4.09 -8.56 0.25
N ARG A 132 2.83 -9.05 0.19
CA ARG A 132 1.69 -8.24 -0.25
C ARG A 132 1.46 -7.05 0.66
N ASN A 133 1.44 -7.28 1.98
CA ASN A 133 1.30 -6.22 2.97
C ASN A 133 2.39 -5.14 2.78
N ALA A 134 3.64 -5.58 2.77
CA ALA A 134 4.79 -4.68 2.68
C ALA A 134 4.78 -3.86 1.37
N ILE A 135 4.49 -4.51 0.23
CA ILE A 135 4.43 -3.85 -1.09
C ILE A 135 3.26 -2.86 -1.17
N LEU A 136 2.07 -3.21 -0.65
CA LEU A 136 0.93 -2.30 -0.59
C LEU A 136 1.24 -1.07 0.26
N GLY A 137 1.80 -1.29 1.45
CA GLY A 137 2.15 -0.22 2.39
C GLY A 137 3.20 0.72 1.82
N ASP A 138 4.32 0.20 1.34
CA ASP A 138 5.39 1.00 0.73
C ASP A 138 4.91 1.79 -0.50
N THR A 139 4.11 1.16 -1.36
CA THR A 139 3.52 1.87 -2.51
C THR A 139 2.65 3.04 -2.05
N PHE A 140 1.86 2.84 -1.00
CA PHE A 140 1.02 3.90 -0.46
C PHE A 140 1.83 5.02 0.20
N VAL A 141 2.93 4.69 0.89
CA VAL A 141 3.91 5.67 1.40
C VAL A 141 4.46 6.54 0.27
N ARG A 142 4.91 5.92 -0.83
CA ARG A 142 5.43 6.63 -2.01
C ARG A 142 4.39 7.58 -2.61
N LEU A 143 3.14 7.16 -2.68
CA LEU A 143 2.03 7.97 -3.19
C LEU A 143 1.72 9.17 -2.29
N LEU A 144 1.67 8.99 -0.97
CA LEU A 144 1.46 10.09 -0.03
C LEU A 144 2.61 11.11 -0.08
N ARG A 145 3.86 10.63 -0.17
CA ARG A 145 5.04 11.49 -0.37
C ARG A 145 4.97 12.24 -1.70
N ALA A 146 4.58 11.55 -2.79
CA ALA A 146 4.37 12.19 -4.10
C ALA A 146 3.26 13.26 -4.05
N ALA A 147 2.24 13.08 -3.23
CA ALA A 147 1.19 14.06 -2.98
C ALA A 147 1.62 15.22 -2.06
N GLY A 148 2.90 15.31 -1.66
CA GLY A 148 3.43 16.39 -0.84
C GLY A 148 3.15 16.26 0.66
N GLN A 149 2.83 15.08 1.15
CA GLN A 149 2.64 14.83 2.59
C GLN A 149 3.95 14.43 3.28
N LYS A 150 4.11 14.81 4.54
CA LYS A 150 5.10 14.20 5.42
C LYS A 150 4.58 12.83 5.83
N VAL A 151 5.40 11.78 5.70
CA VAL A 151 4.98 10.41 6.02
C VAL A 151 6.00 9.75 6.93
N ASP A 152 5.55 9.31 8.11
CA ASP A 152 6.28 8.41 8.99
C ASP A 152 5.88 6.96 8.69
N VAL A 153 6.85 6.08 8.52
CA VAL A 153 6.66 4.67 8.19
C VAL A 153 6.94 3.81 9.41
N GLN A 154 5.93 3.07 9.87
CA GLN A 154 6.05 2.22 11.05
C GLN A 154 5.85 0.75 10.70
N ASN A 155 6.64 -0.09 11.39
CA ASN A 155 6.47 -1.55 11.38
C ASN A 155 6.30 -2.00 12.83
N TYR A 156 5.07 -2.32 13.21
CA TYR A 156 4.72 -2.76 14.57
C TYR A 156 5.28 -4.15 14.87
N ILE A 157 5.94 -4.29 16.02
CA ILE A 157 6.67 -5.50 16.39
C ILE A 157 5.99 -6.15 17.59
N ASP A 158 5.18 -7.19 17.34
CA ASP A 158 4.60 -8.06 18.37
C ASP A 158 5.68 -9.05 18.88
N ASN A 159 6.52 -8.58 19.80
CA ASN A 159 7.60 -9.36 20.39
C ASN A 159 7.17 -10.14 21.66
N THR A 160 5.91 -10.02 22.07
CA THR A 160 5.35 -10.69 23.25
C THR A 160 4.16 -11.62 22.92
N GLY A 161 3.91 -11.87 21.63
CA GLY A 161 2.79 -12.68 21.18
C GLY A 161 3.01 -14.19 21.33
N VAL A 162 1.91 -14.93 21.25
CA VAL A 162 1.88 -16.41 21.34
C VAL A 162 2.85 -17.09 20.35
N GLN A 163 3.04 -16.49 19.16
CA GLN A 163 3.93 -17.08 18.15
C GLN A 163 5.40 -16.99 18.54
N VAL A 164 5.81 -15.93 19.25
CA VAL A 164 7.16 -15.81 19.82
C VAL A 164 7.32 -16.83 20.95
N ALA A 165 6.32 -16.96 21.84
CA ALA A 165 6.32 -17.94 22.91
C ALA A 165 6.49 -19.38 22.38
N ASP A 166 5.87 -19.73 21.25
CA ASP A 166 6.03 -21.07 20.64
C ASP A 166 7.47 -21.38 20.23
N VAL A 167 8.19 -20.40 19.69
CA VAL A 167 9.62 -20.59 19.34
C VAL A 167 10.48 -20.66 20.58
N VAL A 168 10.18 -19.86 21.60
CA VAL A 168 10.88 -19.89 22.89
C VAL A 168 10.68 -21.25 23.59
N VAL A 169 9.45 -21.80 23.60
CA VAL A 169 9.16 -23.17 24.06
C VAL A 169 10.01 -24.18 23.28
N GLY A 170 10.13 -24.02 21.97
CA GLY A 170 10.98 -24.87 21.13
C GLY A 170 12.43 -24.88 21.61
N PHE A 171 13.03 -23.75 21.85
CA PHE A 171 14.41 -23.65 22.35
C PHE A 171 14.58 -24.21 23.76
N LEU A 172 13.74 -23.80 24.70
CA LEU A 172 13.90 -24.14 26.11
C LEU A 172 13.49 -25.58 26.43
N HIS A 173 12.39 -26.05 25.87
CA HIS A 173 11.76 -27.32 26.27
C HIS A 173 11.93 -28.46 25.26
N LEU A 174 11.92 -28.18 23.95
CA LEU A 174 12.12 -29.21 22.93
C LEU A 174 13.60 -29.47 22.67
N GLU A 175 14.43 -28.43 22.55
CA GLU A 175 15.87 -28.54 22.35
C GLU A 175 16.71 -28.46 23.65
N GLY A 176 16.11 -28.06 24.77
CA GLY A 176 16.74 -28.00 26.08
C GLY A 176 17.89 -26.98 26.16
N MET A 177 17.80 -25.88 25.41
CA MET A 177 18.84 -24.85 25.36
C MET A 177 18.64 -23.79 26.43
N THR A 178 19.76 -23.31 27.03
CA THR A 178 19.79 -22.12 27.87
C THR A 178 19.92 -20.83 27.02
N ALA A 179 19.64 -19.67 27.60
CA ALA A 179 19.81 -18.38 26.89
C ALA A 179 21.26 -18.19 26.38
N ALA A 180 22.27 -18.65 27.12
CA ALA A 180 23.66 -18.59 26.66
C ALA A 180 23.91 -19.46 25.40
N GLN A 181 23.31 -20.65 25.36
CA GLN A 181 23.39 -21.54 24.18
C GLN A 181 22.67 -20.97 22.98
N VAL A 182 21.49 -20.38 23.18
CA VAL A 182 20.75 -19.70 22.09
C VAL A 182 21.55 -18.52 21.54
N ARG A 183 22.16 -17.70 22.41
CA ARG A 183 23.04 -16.60 21.99
C ARG A 183 24.21 -17.11 21.14
N LYS A 184 24.88 -18.18 21.60
CA LYS A 184 25.96 -18.81 20.84
C LYS A 184 25.50 -19.33 19.49
N LEU A 185 24.34 -19.98 19.42
CA LEU A 185 23.76 -20.47 18.18
C LEU A 185 23.50 -19.32 17.18
N VAL A 186 22.93 -18.20 17.62
CA VAL A 186 22.69 -17.01 16.77
C VAL A 186 24.00 -16.51 16.14
N GLU A 187 25.09 -16.42 16.94
CA GLU A 187 26.40 -15.98 16.44
C GLU A 187 27.04 -17.01 15.50
N GLU A 188 26.93 -18.31 15.80
CA GLU A 188 27.43 -19.39 14.94
C GLU A 188 26.73 -19.43 13.57
N LEU A 189 25.39 -19.32 13.54
CA LEU A 189 24.64 -19.25 12.29
C LEU A 189 25.06 -18.03 11.47
N LYS A 190 25.18 -16.87 12.12
CA LYS A 190 25.66 -15.65 11.47
C LYS A 190 27.06 -15.82 10.87
N SER A 191 28.00 -16.44 11.61
CA SER A 191 29.38 -16.66 11.15
C SER A 191 29.47 -17.60 9.94
N ARG A 192 28.51 -18.53 9.82
CA ARG A 192 28.40 -19.47 8.70
C ARG A 192 27.57 -18.93 7.52
N GLY A 193 27.04 -17.72 7.63
CA GLY A 193 26.13 -17.16 6.64
C GLY A 193 24.74 -17.81 6.63
N GLU A 194 24.41 -18.59 7.67
CA GLU A 194 23.11 -19.24 7.82
C GLU A 194 22.10 -18.29 8.48
N ARG A 195 20.83 -18.56 8.34
CA ARG A 195 19.76 -17.68 8.74
C ARG A 195 19.04 -18.19 10.00
N ILE A 196 19.06 -17.40 11.06
CA ILE A 196 18.35 -17.71 12.31
C ILE A 196 16.83 -17.76 12.11
N ASP A 197 16.25 -16.93 11.26
CA ASP A 197 14.83 -16.91 10.98
C ASP A 197 14.35 -18.19 10.24
N TYR A 198 15.23 -18.84 9.45
CA TYR A 198 14.99 -20.15 8.84
C TYR A 198 15.05 -21.26 9.89
N TYR A 199 16.04 -21.20 10.78
CA TYR A 199 16.11 -22.13 11.91
C TYR A 199 14.84 -22.05 12.77
N CYS A 200 14.42 -20.83 13.13
CA CYS A 200 13.18 -20.61 13.87
C CYS A 200 11.92 -21.05 13.11
N TRP A 201 11.93 -21.00 11.78
CA TRP A 201 10.84 -21.51 10.96
C TRP A 201 10.65 -23.01 11.16
N ASP A 202 11.74 -23.77 11.08
CA ASP A 202 11.71 -25.22 11.26
C ASP A 202 11.40 -25.61 12.72
N LEU A 203 11.97 -24.88 13.69
CA LEU A 203 11.67 -25.09 15.10
C LEU A 203 10.22 -24.79 15.45
N TYR A 204 9.63 -23.71 14.90
CA TYR A 204 8.22 -23.40 15.08
C TYR A 204 7.30 -24.52 14.57
N ALA A 205 7.61 -25.10 13.42
CA ALA A 205 6.86 -26.24 12.88
C ALA A 205 6.99 -27.48 13.78
N LYS A 206 8.21 -27.80 14.24
CA LYS A 206 8.45 -28.91 15.18
C LYS A 206 7.70 -28.71 16.50
N THR A 207 7.75 -27.50 17.07
CA THR A 207 7.04 -27.18 18.32
C THR A 207 5.53 -27.31 18.16
N SER A 208 4.99 -26.86 17.03
CA SER A 208 3.56 -27.00 16.74
C SER A 208 3.13 -28.45 16.65
N GLN A 209 3.93 -29.33 16.06
CA GLN A 209 3.72 -30.76 16.01
C GLN A 209 3.86 -31.40 17.40
N TRP A 210 4.86 -30.99 18.17
CA TRP A 210 5.09 -31.50 19.52
C TRP A 210 3.93 -31.27 20.48
N TYR A 211 3.18 -30.17 20.31
CA TYR A 211 1.95 -29.93 21.08
C TYR A 211 0.83 -30.93 20.83
N GLU A 212 0.91 -31.73 19.77
CA GLU A 212 -0.17 -32.62 19.30
C GLU A 212 0.25 -34.10 19.20
N GLN A 213 1.54 -34.43 19.42
CA GLN A 213 2.08 -35.79 19.21
C GLN A 213 1.97 -36.73 20.42
N GLY A 214 1.49 -36.27 21.57
CA GLY A 214 1.38 -37.05 22.78
C GLY A 214 -0.04 -37.51 23.07
N SER A 215 -0.24 -38.15 24.26
CA SER A 215 -1.55 -38.38 24.86
C SER A 215 -2.27 -37.04 25.11
N GLU A 216 -3.58 -37.10 25.36
CA GLU A 216 -4.35 -35.87 25.69
C GLU A 216 -3.79 -35.14 26.91
N GLU A 217 -3.28 -35.87 27.89
CA GLU A 217 -2.68 -35.31 29.09
C GLU A 217 -1.33 -34.62 28.82
N GLU A 218 -0.46 -35.26 28.02
CA GLU A 218 0.80 -34.69 27.58
C GLU A 218 0.57 -33.44 26.71
N ASN A 219 -0.34 -33.50 25.76
CA ASN A 219 -0.69 -32.37 24.90
C ASN A 219 -1.24 -31.18 25.71
N ALA A 220 -2.06 -31.48 26.75
CA ALA A 220 -2.54 -30.43 27.65
C ALA A 220 -1.40 -29.85 28.51
N ALA A 221 -0.42 -30.66 28.91
CA ALA A 221 0.77 -30.21 29.63
C ALA A 221 1.65 -29.30 28.74
N HIS A 222 1.89 -29.70 27.48
CA HIS A 222 2.64 -28.91 26.52
C HIS A 222 1.96 -27.56 26.23
N LYS A 223 0.64 -27.53 26.07
CA LYS A 223 -0.12 -26.28 25.89
C LYS A 223 -0.08 -25.37 27.14
N ARG A 224 -0.01 -25.96 28.35
CA ARG A 224 0.23 -25.15 29.57
C ARG A 224 1.60 -24.48 29.58
N LEU A 225 2.65 -25.15 29.08
CA LEU A 225 3.98 -24.54 28.91
C LEU A 225 3.95 -23.30 28.02
N ARG A 226 3.21 -23.33 26.91
CA ARG A 226 3.01 -22.15 26.04
C ARG A 226 2.51 -20.95 26.84
N TYR A 227 1.49 -21.12 27.68
CA TYR A 227 0.93 -20.00 28.44
C TYR A 227 1.82 -19.56 29.58
N ALA A 228 2.54 -20.50 30.22
CA ALA A 228 3.55 -20.17 31.23
C ALA A 228 4.71 -19.36 30.60
N THR A 229 5.23 -19.81 29.47
CA THR A 229 6.26 -19.09 28.71
C THR A 229 5.81 -17.69 28.29
N LEU A 230 4.58 -17.56 27.80
CA LEU A 230 4.03 -16.25 27.44
C LEU A 230 3.97 -15.30 28.65
N HIS A 231 3.54 -15.82 29.80
CA HIS A 231 3.49 -15.05 31.04
C HIS A 231 4.89 -14.63 31.52
N GLU A 232 5.90 -15.50 31.44
CA GLU A 232 7.28 -15.21 31.79
C GLU A 232 7.89 -14.16 30.85
N ILE A 233 7.57 -14.20 29.55
CA ILE A 233 7.98 -13.18 28.57
C ILE A 233 7.39 -11.81 28.97
N GLU A 234 6.09 -11.77 29.31
CA GLU A 234 5.41 -10.53 29.72
C GLU A 234 5.96 -9.97 31.04
N GLN A 235 6.35 -10.83 32.00
CA GLN A 235 6.96 -10.41 33.24
C GLN A 235 8.34 -9.78 33.04
N GLY A 236 9.13 -10.30 32.11
CA GLY A 236 10.50 -9.85 31.88
C GLY A 236 11.48 -10.22 33.03
N GLY A 237 12.77 -9.93 32.84
CA GLY A 237 13.79 -10.10 33.88
C GLY A 237 14.12 -11.57 34.22
N ASN A 238 13.78 -12.53 33.39
CA ASN A 238 14.02 -13.95 33.52
C ASN A 238 14.67 -14.53 32.26
N GLU A 239 15.15 -15.78 32.30
CA GLU A 239 15.82 -16.43 31.16
C GLU A 239 14.89 -16.59 29.94
N THR A 240 13.62 -16.87 30.15
CA THR A 240 12.59 -17.00 29.09
C THR A 240 12.45 -15.69 28.31
N ALA A 241 12.36 -14.57 29.02
CA ALA A 241 12.29 -13.24 28.41
C ALA A 241 13.61 -12.87 27.69
N GLU A 242 14.75 -13.29 28.21
CA GLU A 242 16.06 -13.11 27.55
C GLU A 242 16.11 -13.86 26.21
N VAL A 243 15.67 -15.12 26.17
CA VAL A 243 15.58 -15.89 24.91
C VAL A 243 14.61 -15.25 23.92
N ALA A 244 13.45 -14.79 24.39
CA ALA A 244 12.49 -14.08 23.54
C ALA A 244 13.09 -12.81 22.91
N GLU A 245 13.79 -11.99 23.69
CA GLU A 245 14.45 -10.76 23.20
C GLU A 245 15.57 -11.08 22.21
N LEU A 246 16.41 -12.10 22.49
CA LEU A 246 17.47 -12.55 21.58
C LEU A 246 16.91 -12.95 20.22
N ILE A 247 15.90 -13.82 20.22
CA ILE A 247 15.30 -14.35 19.00
C ILE A 247 14.53 -13.28 18.24
N SER A 248 13.65 -12.54 18.91
CA SER A 248 12.86 -11.50 18.26
C SER A 248 13.74 -10.41 17.62
N THR A 249 14.82 -10.01 18.31
CA THR A 249 15.78 -9.04 17.77
C THR A 249 16.52 -9.58 16.54
N ALA A 250 17.01 -10.83 16.61
CA ALA A 250 17.76 -11.44 15.52
C ALA A 250 16.85 -11.68 14.27
N VAL A 251 15.63 -12.18 14.48
CA VAL A 251 14.66 -12.41 13.42
C VAL A 251 14.19 -11.08 12.80
N LEU A 252 13.93 -10.05 13.62
CA LEU A 252 13.54 -8.73 13.14
C LEU A 252 14.58 -8.15 12.17
N ARG A 253 15.87 -8.25 12.48
CA ARG A 253 16.93 -7.81 11.57
C ARG A 253 16.86 -8.52 10.21
N ARG A 254 16.56 -9.84 10.20
CA ARG A 254 16.36 -10.58 8.95
C ARG A 254 15.12 -10.12 8.17
N HIS A 255 14.03 -9.79 8.88
CA HIS A 255 12.86 -9.21 8.22
C HIS A 255 13.19 -7.88 7.53
N LEU A 256 13.94 -6.98 8.19
CA LEU A 256 14.36 -5.71 7.59
C LEU A 256 15.26 -5.92 6.36
N GLU A 257 16.20 -6.88 6.41
CA GLU A 257 17.03 -7.26 5.28
C GLU A 257 16.20 -7.83 4.11
N THR A 258 15.20 -8.67 4.38
CA THR A 258 14.27 -9.20 3.38
C THR A 258 13.46 -8.07 2.71
N MET A 259 12.96 -7.12 3.50
CA MET A 259 12.19 -5.98 2.98
C MET A 259 13.06 -5.01 2.17
N LEU A 260 14.32 -4.81 2.59
CA LEU A 260 15.28 -4.00 1.85
C LEU A 260 15.59 -4.57 0.45
N ARG A 261 15.51 -5.89 0.26
CA ARG A 261 15.61 -6.50 -1.10
C ARG A 261 14.52 -6.02 -2.04
N LEU A 262 13.39 -5.57 -1.50
CA LEU A 262 12.25 -5.00 -2.23
C LEU A 262 12.27 -3.47 -2.27
N ASP A 263 13.34 -2.82 -1.79
CA ASP A 263 13.44 -1.36 -1.63
C ASP A 263 12.36 -0.81 -0.67
N ILE A 264 12.13 -1.52 0.46
CA ILE A 264 11.18 -1.15 1.51
C ILE A 264 11.93 -0.86 2.80
N GLU A 265 11.75 0.34 3.34
CA GLU A 265 12.43 0.87 4.51
C GLU A 265 11.41 1.40 5.54
N TYR A 266 11.81 1.47 6.81
CA TYR A 266 10.96 1.92 7.92
C TYR A 266 11.68 2.97 8.74
N ASP A 267 10.91 3.94 9.28
CA ASP A 267 11.43 4.99 10.15
C ASP A 267 11.46 4.53 11.63
N PHE A 268 10.39 3.83 12.06
CA PHE A 268 10.21 3.45 13.45
C PHE A 268 9.64 2.05 13.64
N LEU A 269 10.17 1.31 14.61
CA LEU A 269 9.84 -0.06 14.98
C LEU A 269 9.31 -0.09 16.43
N PRO A 270 8.04 0.27 16.67
CA PRO A 270 7.44 0.19 18.02
C PRO A 270 7.25 -1.27 18.42
N ARG A 271 7.66 -1.63 19.64
CA ARG A 271 7.49 -2.97 20.19
C ARG A 271 6.29 -3.01 21.14
N GLU A 272 5.51 -4.10 21.08
CA GLU A 272 4.34 -4.29 21.95
C GLU A 272 4.72 -4.31 23.44
N SER A 273 5.85 -4.91 23.78
CA SER A 273 6.34 -4.97 25.17
C SER A 273 6.46 -3.59 25.83
N GLU A 274 6.85 -2.55 25.08
CA GLU A 274 7.00 -1.20 25.61
C GLU A 274 5.68 -0.47 25.82
N ILE A 275 4.64 -0.80 25.09
CA ILE A 275 3.29 -0.24 25.31
C ILE A 275 2.81 -0.54 26.73
N LEU A 276 3.08 -1.76 27.23
CA LEU A 276 2.76 -2.15 28.59
C LEU A 276 3.76 -1.57 29.59
N ALA A 277 5.07 -1.76 29.37
CA ALA A 277 6.14 -1.34 30.27
C ALA A 277 6.17 0.18 30.49
N LEU A 278 5.86 0.99 29.46
CA LEU A 278 5.78 2.45 29.53
C LEU A 278 4.37 2.94 29.97
N LYS A 279 3.49 2.01 30.34
CA LYS A 279 2.17 2.30 30.88
C LYS A 279 1.28 3.15 29.94
N PHE A 280 1.33 2.85 28.64
CA PHE A 280 0.46 3.51 27.67
C PHE A 280 -0.99 3.15 27.92
N TRP A 281 -1.25 1.88 28.26
CA TRP A 281 -2.59 1.43 28.61
C TRP A 281 -3.16 2.18 29.82
N ASP A 282 -2.37 2.38 30.89
CA ASP A 282 -2.85 3.08 32.08
C ASP A 282 -3.35 4.50 31.74
N ALA A 283 -2.61 5.19 30.86
CA ALA A 283 -3.00 6.52 30.40
C ALA A 283 -4.27 6.48 29.53
N ALA A 284 -4.36 5.54 28.60
CA ALA A 284 -5.54 5.35 27.76
C ALA A 284 -6.79 4.94 28.56
N PHE A 285 -6.60 4.04 29.54
CA PHE A 285 -7.67 3.59 30.43
C PHE A 285 -8.34 4.73 31.18
N GLU A 286 -7.54 5.61 31.80
CA GLU A 286 -8.08 6.76 32.51
C GLU A 286 -8.83 7.73 31.59
N GLN A 287 -8.33 7.96 30.36
CA GLN A 287 -9.02 8.81 29.39
C GLN A 287 -10.35 8.18 28.93
N LEU A 288 -10.36 6.88 28.61
CA LEU A 288 -11.55 6.15 28.20
C LEU A 288 -12.63 6.11 29.30
N LYS A 289 -12.19 5.99 30.54
CA LYS A 289 -13.06 5.99 31.71
C LYS A 289 -13.68 7.38 31.96
N GLN A 290 -12.84 8.43 31.90
CA GLN A 290 -13.30 9.83 32.10
C GLN A 290 -14.31 10.27 31.02
N THR A 291 -14.18 9.78 29.81
CA THR A 291 -15.10 10.08 28.70
C THR A 291 -16.35 9.19 28.70
N GLY A 292 -16.43 8.19 29.59
CA GLY A 292 -17.56 7.25 29.66
C GLY A 292 -17.61 6.22 28.53
N VAL A 293 -16.58 6.13 27.70
CA VAL A 293 -16.46 5.14 26.63
C VAL A 293 -16.26 3.74 27.21
N LEU A 294 -15.53 3.68 28.33
CA LEU A 294 -15.26 2.45 29.06
C LEU A 294 -16.04 2.48 30.38
N TYR A 295 -16.84 1.45 30.65
CA TYR A 295 -17.61 1.30 31.87
C TYR A 295 -17.46 -0.10 32.48
N PHE A 296 -17.67 -0.21 33.79
CA PHE A 296 -17.56 -1.47 34.53
C PHE A 296 -18.91 -2.18 34.52
N GLU A 297 -18.95 -3.42 34.00
CA GLU A 297 -20.16 -4.24 33.94
C GLU A 297 -20.39 -4.94 35.28
N THR A 298 -21.49 -4.63 35.94
CA THR A 298 -21.84 -5.19 37.27
C THR A 298 -22.73 -6.41 37.19
N GLU A 299 -23.39 -6.65 36.05
CA GLU A 299 -24.36 -7.71 35.84
C GLU A 299 -24.19 -8.34 34.45
N GLY A 300 -24.84 -9.48 34.20
CA GLY A 300 -24.85 -10.11 32.88
C GLY A 300 -23.58 -10.91 32.53
N LYS A 301 -23.39 -11.19 31.24
CA LYS A 301 -22.35 -12.09 30.70
C LYS A 301 -20.93 -11.57 30.97
N ASN A 302 -20.73 -10.27 30.95
CA ASN A 302 -19.43 -9.63 31.12
C ASN A 302 -19.23 -9.08 32.54
N LYS A 303 -19.95 -9.58 33.53
CA LYS A 303 -19.83 -9.16 34.93
C LYS A 303 -18.39 -9.16 35.42
N GLY A 304 -17.97 -8.04 36.02
CA GLY A 304 -16.63 -7.84 36.54
C GLY A 304 -15.60 -7.39 35.49
N CYS A 305 -16.04 -7.18 34.23
CA CYS A 305 -15.18 -6.67 33.15
C CYS A 305 -15.38 -5.19 32.93
N TRP A 306 -14.35 -4.53 32.39
CA TRP A 306 -14.49 -3.22 31.74
C TRP A 306 -14.79 -3.42 30.26
N VAL A 307 -15.88 -2.81 29.82
CA VAL A 307 -16.43 -2.99 28.48
C VAL A 307 -16.63 -1.67 27.75
N MET A 308 -16.59 -1.74 26.43
CA MET A 308 -16.89 -0.63 25.53
C MET A 308 -18.11 -0.95 24.68
N THR A 309 -19.02 0.00 24.51
CA THR A 309 -20.22 -0.13 23.67
C THR A 309 -19.83 -0.35 22.20
N ARG A 310 -20.53 -1.23 21.47
CA ARG A 310 -20.30 -1.42 20.02
C ARG A 310 -21.02 -0.37 19.14
N PRO A 311 -20.55 -0.09 17.91
CA PRO A 311 -21.23 0.81 16.98
C PRO A 311 -22.62 0.28 16.62
N GLY A 312 -23.62 1.16 16.62
CA GLY A 312 -25.01 0.83 16.27
C GLY A 312 -25.96 0.67 17.47
N TYR A 313 -25.48 0.66 18.69
CA TYR A 313 -26.30 0.73 19.87
C TYR A 313 -26.63 2.20 20.22
N ILE A 314 -27.77 2.68 19.75
CA ILE A 314 -28.42 3.89 20.29
C ILE A 314 -29.15 3.43 21.54
N ALA A 315 -28.63 3.78 22.70
CA ALA A 315 -29.42 3.69 23.94
C ALA A 315 -30.66 4.55 23.75
N ASP A 316 -31.82 3.93 23.67
CA ASP A 316 -33.10 4.65 23.67
C ASP A 316 -33.19 5.44 24.97
N GLN A 317 -33.11 6.77 24.87
CA GLN A 317 -33.07 7.67 26.04
C GLN A 317 -34.42 7.82 26.72
N ASN A 318 -35.43 7.05 26.35
CA ASN A 318 -36.83 7.25 26.75
C ASN A 318 -37.54 6.09 27.46
N GLU A 319 -36.86 5.19 28.15
CA GLU A 319 -37.58 4.22 28.98
C GLU A 319 -36.89 4.02 30.34
N ASP A 320 -37.63 4.29 31.42
CA ASP A 320 -37.38 3.90 32.81
C ASP A 320 -37.53 2.38 33.00
N GLY A 321 -36.73 1.59 32.25
CA GLY A 321 -36.64 0.14 32.37
C GLY A 321 -35.26 -0.28 32.87
N PRO A 322 -35.09 -1.50 33.43
CA PRO A 322 -33.77 -2.01 33.79
C PRO A 322 -32.90 -2.00 32.56
N LYS A 323 -31.75 -1.31 32.62
CA LYS A 323 -30.75 -1.22 31.54
C LYS A 323 -30.47 -2.63 31.04
N GLY A 324 -30.93 -2.96 29.84
CA GLY A 324 -30.70 -4.23 29.21
C GLY A 324 -29.22 -4.55 29.22
N THR A 325 -28.86 -5.75 29.60
CA THR A 325 -27.49 -6.26 29.53
C THR A 325 -27.01 -6.13 28.09
N ASN A 326 -25.95 -5.32 27.88
CA ASN A 326 -25.42 -5.08 26.56
C ASN A 326 -24.58 -6.31 26.14
N GLU A 327 -25.26 -7.37 25.68
CA GLU A 327 -24.62 -8.65 25.29
C GLU A 327 -23.58 -8.48 24.19
N ASP A 328 -23.62 -7.38 23.44
CA ASP A 328 -22.72 -7.04 22.36
C ASP A 328 -21.55 -6.11 22.76
N ALA A 329 -21.41 -5.76 24.03
CA ALA A 329 -20.31 -4.93 24.49
C ALA A 329 -18.97 -5.65 24.33
N LYS A 330 -17.94 -4.90 23.88
CA LYS A 330 -16.59 -5.44 23.74
C LYS A 330 -15.84 -5.41 25.04
N VAL A 331 -15.39 -6.57 25.52
CA VAL A 331 -14.53 -6.66 26.71
C VAL A 331 -13.14 -6.08 26.40
N ILE A 332 -12.75 -5.07 27.14
CA ILE A 332 -11.45 -4.40 27.05
C ILE A 332 -10.52 -4.85 28.18
N VAL A 333 -11.04 -4.95 29.41
CA VAL A 333 -10.33 -5.55 30.55
C VAL A 333 -11.19 -6.65 31.14
N ARG A 334 -10.61 -7.84 31.26
CA ARG A 334 -11.28 -9.00 31.84
C ARG A 334 -11.46 -8.85 33.37
N SER A 335 -12.35 -9.64 33.95
CA SER A 335 -12.61 -9.66 35.38
C SER A 335 -11.38 -9.96 36.27
N ASN A 336 -10.37 -10.63 35.72
CA ASN A 336 -9.08 -10.88 36.39
C ASN A 336 -8.07 -9.74 36.23
N GLY A 337 -8.47 -8.59 35.65
CA GLY A 337 -7.58 -7.45 35.40
C GLY A 337 -6.74 -7.52 34.11
N THR A 338 -6.82 -8.59 33.34
CA THR A 338 -6.04 -8.74 32.11
C THR A 338 -6.60 -7.84 30.99
N VAL A 339 -5.77 -6.98 30.42
CA VAL A 339 -6.10 -6.13 29.27
C VAL A 339 -6.14 -6.98 28.00
N THR A 340 -7.18 -6.84 27.19
CA THR A 340 -7.26 -7.49 25.88
C THR A 340 -6.39 -6.76 24.85
N TYR A 341 -6.12 -7.42 23.71
CA TYR A 341 -5.37 -6.79 22.62
C TYR A 341 -6.02 -5.48 22.13
N VAL A 342 -7.35 -5.37 22.18
CA VAL A 342 -8.08 -4.15 21.80
C VAL A 342 -7.69 -2.95 22.66
N GLY A 343 -7.49 -3.15 23.96
CA GLY A 343 -7.04 -2.07 24.86
C GLY A 343 -5.63 -1.57 24.51
N LYS A 344 -4.72 -2.49 24.18
CA LYS A 344 -3.35 -2.15 23.74
C LYS A 344 -3.40 -1.37 22.43
N ASP A 345 -4.21 -1.80 21.46
CA ASP A 345 -4.39 -1.15 20.16
C ASP A 345 -4.93 0.28 20.33
N ILE A 346 -5.94 0.49 21.19
CA ILE A 346 -6.47 1.83 21.45
C ILE A 346 -5.38 2.74 22.02
N ALA A 347 -4.64 2.28 23.03
CA ALA A 347 -3.56 3.05 23.63
C ALA A 347 -2.49 3.47 22.61
N TYR A 348 -2.07 2.53 21.76
CA TYR A 348 -1.09 2.78 20.72
C TYR A 348 -1.61 3.76 19.66
N HIS A 349 -2.87 3.68 19.26
CA HIS A 349 -3.46 4.61 18.30
C HIS A 349 -3.68 6.01 18.88
N LEU A 350 -3.96 6.14 20.17
CA LEU A 350 -3.97 7.44 20.83
C LEU A 350 -2.57 8.10 20.78
N TRP A 351 -1.50 7.31 20.95
CA TRP A 351 -0.15 7.81 20.77
C TRP A 351 0.13 8.21 19.31
N LYS A 352 -0.26 7.40 18.33
CA LYS A 352 -0.09 7.73 16.90
C LYS A 352 -0.70 9.10 16.54
N PHE A 353 -1.84 9.44 17.14
CA PHE A 353 -2.49 10.75 16.95
C PHE A 353 -1.97 11.85 17.90
N GLY A 354 -1.03 11.56 18.79
CA GLY A 354 -0.53 12.52 19.79
C GLY A 354 -1.50 12.82 20.92
N LEU A 355 -2.51 11.96 21.14
CA LEU A 355 -3.59 12.15 22.11
C LEU A 355 -3.31 11.50 23.47
N LEU A 356 -2.31 10.62 23.57
CA LEU A 356 -2.05 9.80 24.76
C LEU A 356 -1.39 10.60 25.90
N GLY A 357 -0.64 11.65 25.59
CA GLY A 357 0.16 12.39 26.58
C GLY A 357 1.41 11.63 27.10
N LYS A 358 1.77 10.55 26.42
CA LYS A 358 2.98 9.75 26.70
C LYS A 358 3.71 9.48 25.38
N ASP A 359 5.01 9.19 25.49
CA ASP A 359 5.85 8.87 24.34
C ASP A 359 6.73 7.65 24.61
N PHE A 360 7.21 7.01 23.56
CA PHE A 360 8.24 5.97 23.63
C PHE A 360 9.58 6.58 24.01
N ARG A 361 10.50 5.70 24.37
CA ARG A 361 11.94 5.96 24.36
C ARG A 361 12.51 5.29 23.12
N TYR A 362 13.51 5.89 22.52
CA TYR A 362 14.01 5.50 21.19
C TYR A 362 15.49 5.18 21.23
N LYS A 363 15.89 4.15 20.48
CA LYS A 363 17.31 3.86 20.20
C LYS A 363 17.49 3.51 18.71
N PRO A 364 18.67 3.82 18.10
CA PRO A 364 18.99 3.37 16.75
C PRO A 364 18.97 1.84 16.69
N PHE A 365 18.51 1.27 15.57
CA PHE A 365 18.40 -0.17 15.44
C PHE A 365 18.97 -0.72 14.15
N PHE A 366 18.64 -0.12 13.00
CA PHE A 366 19.03 -0.63 11.70
C PHE A 366 19.38 0.55 10.77
N THR A 367 20.57 0.49 10.14
CA THR A 367 21.03 1.54 9.23
C THR A 367 20.69 1.20 7.80
N TYR A 368 19.78 1.95 7.20
CA TYR A 368 19.51 1.92 5.77
C TYR A 368 20.50 2.81 5.02
N PRO A 369 20.63 2.64 3.69
CA PRO A 369 21.43 3.58 2.88
C PRO A 369 20.95 5.02 2.96
N SER A 370 19.66 5.24 3.17
CA SER A 370 18.99 6.55 3.17
C SER A 370 18.90 7.18 4.57
N HIS A 371 18.73 6.39 5.64
CA HIS A 371 18.51 6.87 7.01
C HIS A 371 18.70 5.76 8.06
N GLU A 372 18.57 6.13 9.32
CA GLU A 372 18.57 5.22 10.47
C GLU A 372 17.14 4.86 10.86
N ALA A 373 16.82 3.56 10.98
CA ALA A 373 15.60 3.09 11.59
C ALA A 373 15.73 3.02 13.11
N TRP A 374 14.71 3.50 13.80
CA TRP A 374 14.66 3.56 15.27
C TRP A 374 13.77 2.46 15.84
N ILE A 375 14.07 1.99 17.03
CA ILE A 375 13.23 1.03 17.76
C ILE A 375 12.87 1.61 19.12
N SER A 376 11.68 1.25 19.62
CA SER A 376 11.28 1.58 21.00
C SER A 376 12.13 0.83 22.03
N THR A 377 12.30 1.39 23.24
CA THR A 377 13.06 0.79 24.32
C THR A 377 12.51 1.18 25.69
N VAL A 378 12.65 0.31 26.68
CA VAL A 378 12.39 0.61 28.11
C VAL A 378 13.61 1.21 28.78
N GLU A 379 14.80 1.06 28.20
CA GLU A 379 16.05 1.61 28.69
C GLU A 379 16.10 3.14 28.55
N ASN A 380 17.17 3.77 29.04
CA ASN A 380 17.42 5.18 28.75
C ASN A 380 17.65 5.35 27.25
N GLY A 381 16.65 5.97 26.58
CA GLY A 381 16.71 6.23 25.14
C GLY A 381 17.76 7.28 24.76
N ALA A 382 17.98 7.42 23.45
CA ALA A 382 18.83 8.46 22.89
C ALA A 382 18.26 9.86 23.24
N LYS A 383 19.14 10.81 23.57
CA LYS A 383 18.74 12.20 23.87
C LYS A 383 18.24 12.97 22.64
N HIS A 384 18.75 12.60 21.49
CA HIS A 384 18.40 13.19 20.20
C HIS A 384 17.87 12.10 19.29
N HIS A 385 16.63 12.21 18.87
CA HIS A 385 15.93 11.29 17.98
C HIS A 385 14.90 12.07 17.14
N PRO A 386 14.46 11.55 15.98
CA PRO A 386 13.31 12.09 15.29
C PRO A 386 12.06 12.03 16.16
N HIS A 387 11.12 12.92 15.92
CA HIS A 387 9.81 12.84 16.56
C HIS A 387 8.89 11.93 15.74
N PHE A 388 8.37 10.90 16.38
CA PHE A 388 7.40 9.95 15.80
C PHE A 388 6.04 10.12 16.49
N GLY A 389 4.96 9.73 15.79
CA GLY A 389 3.59 9.93 16.27
C GLY A 389 3.09 11.35 16.06
N GLY A 390 1.93 11.68 16.62
CA GLY A 390 1.28 12.96 16.43
C GLY A 390 0.79 13.21 14.99
N ALA A 391 0.47 12.16 14.25
CA ALA A 391 0.00 12.25 12.87
C ALA A 391 -1.44 12.79 12.78
N GLN A 392 -1.75 13.41 11.66
CA GLN A 392 -3.09 13.91 11.35
C GLN A 392 -3.96 12.86 10.65
N ALA A 393 -3.33 11.89 9.97
CA ALA A 393 -3.98 10.76 9.32
C ALA A 393 -3.18 9.48 9.55
N ILE A 394 -3.87 8.36 9.73
CA ILE A 394 -3.26 7.06 9.97
C ILE A 394 -3.81 6.06 8.96
N TYR A 395 -2.90 5.31 8.35
CA TYR A 395 -3.20 4.20 7.45
C TYR A 395 -2.60 2.92 8.04
N ASN A 396 -3.47 2.00 8.47
CA ASN A 396 -3.06 0.69 8.97
C ASN A 396 -3.25 -0.35 7.87
N VAL A 397 -2.15 -0.83 7.29
CA VAL A 397 -2.16 -1.87 6.26
C VAL A 397 -2.18 -3.24 6.95
N ILE A 398 -3.36 -3.82 7.05
CA ILE A 398 -3.56 -5.05 7.81
C ILE A 398 -4.62 -5.93 7.14
N ASP A 399 -4.49 -7.26 7.30
CA ASP A 399 -5.39 -8.28 6.73
C ASP A 399 -6.87 -8.01 7.06
N ALA A 400 -7.76 -8.26 6.11
CA ALA A 400 -9.21 -8.03 6.25
C ALA A 400 -9.83 -8.76 7.44
N ARG A 401 -9.25 -9.89 7.88
CA ARG A 401 -9.69 -10.64 9.08
C ARG A 401 -9.50 -9.88 10.38
N GLN A 402 -8.72 -8.79 10.39
CA GLN A 402 -8.49 -7.89 11.52
C GLN A 402 -9.44 -6.68 11.55
N SER A 403 -10.55 -6.72 10.84
CA SER A 403 -11.50 -5.59 10.74
C SER A 403 -12.16 -5.23 12.09
N ASP A 404 -12.47 -6.23 12.93
CA ASP A 404 -13.11 -5.97 14.24
C ASP A 404 -12.19 -5.17 15.20
N PRO A 405 -10.90 -5.52 15.40
CA PRO A 405 -9.99 -4.68 16.17
C PRO A 405 -9.91 -3.24 15.67
N GLN A 406 -9.83 -3.04 14.35
CA GLN A 406 -9.72 -1.72 13.75
C GLN A 406 -10.99 -0.88 13.97
N ALA A 407 -12.17 -1.49 13.85
CA ALA A 407 -13.45 -0.86 14.13
C ALA A 407 -13.57 -0.41 15.60
N ASN A 408 -13.04 -1.20 16.54
CA ASN A 408 -13.04 -0.85 17.96
C ASN A 408 -12.16 0.39 18.26
N VAL A 409 -11.01 0.54 17.58
CA VAL A 409 -10.17 1.74 17.70
C VAL A 409 -10.92 2.99 17.21
N ILE A 410 -11.56 2.91 16.03
CA ILE A 410 -12.35 4.02 15.48
C ILE A 410 -13.47 4.40 16.43
N GLN A 411 -14.12 3.42 17.03
CA GLN A 411 -15.19 3.68 17.99
C GLN A 411 -14.69 4.34 19.27
N ALA A 412 -13.57 3.89 19.81
CA ALA A 412 -12.95 4.51 20.97
C ALA A 412 -12.65 6.00 20.70
N LEU A 413 -12.04 6.31 19.56
CA LEU A 413 -11.75 7.69 19.14
C LEU A 413 -13.03 8.54 19.06
N ARG A 414 -14.09 8.03 18.41
CA ARG A 414 -15.39 8.74 18.32
C ARG A 414 -16.02 8.95 19.67
N GLY A 415 -16.06 7.92 20.51
CA GLY A 415 -16.62 7.99 21.85
C GLY A 415 -15.89 8.97 22.76
N MET A 416 -14.58 9.14 22.58
CA MET A 416 -13.76 10.14 23.27
C MET A 416 -13.91 11.57 22.69
N GLY A 417 -14.71 11.76 21.64
CA GLY A 417 -14.90 13.07 20.99
C GLY A 417 -13.87 13.40 19.90
N HIS A 418 -12.95 12.48 19.57
CA HIS A 418 -11.92 12.64 18.53
C HIS A 418 -12.45 12.26 17.14
N VAL A 419 -13.54 12.92 16.70
CA VAL A 419 -14.25 12.56 15.46
C VAL A 419 -13.39 12.76 14.22
N ASP A 420 -12.60 13.83 14.17
CA ASP A 420 -11.73 14.14 13.04
C ASP A 420 -10.64 13.06 12.87
N GLN A 421 -10.04 12.62 13.97
CA GLN A 421 -9.05 11.55 13.99
C GLN A 421 -9.69 10.21 13.58
N ALA A 422 -10.87 9.91 14.09
CA ALA A 422 -11.61 8.71 13.69
C ALA A 422 -11.96 8.68 12.21
N ASN A 423 -12.24 9.83 11.58
CA ASN A 423 -12.52 9.94 10.15
C ASN A 423 -11.25 9.87 9.28
N ARG A 424 -10.09 10.18 9.86
CA ARG A 424 -8.76 10.11 9.20
C ARG A 424 -7.97 8.85 9.58
N TYR A 425 -8.60 7.91 10.25
CA TYR A 425 -8.07 6.59 10.50
C TYR A 425 -8.57 5.63 9.42
N VAL A 426 -7.67 5.05 8.65
CA VAL A 426 -7.98 4.16 7.54
C VAL A 426 -7.48 2.75 7.84
N HIS A 427 -8.39 1.80 8.00
CA HIS A 427 -8.06 0.40 7.89
C HIS A 427 -7.84 0.07 6.40
N PHE A 428 -6.57 0.06 5.99
CA PHE A 428 -6.17 -0.34 4.65
C PHE A 428 -6.16 -1.87 4.58
N SER A 429 -7.37 -2.45 4.47
CA SER A 429 -7.59 -3.89 4.45
C SER A 429 -7.16 -4.51 3.12
N TYR A 430 -6.67 -5.75 3.16
CA TYR A 430 -6.34 -6.52 1.97
C TYR A 430 -6.61 -8.01 2.20
N GLU A 431 -6.84 -8.77 1.10
CA GLU A 431 -7.03 -10.21 1.12
C GLU A 431 -5.71 -10.96 0.97
N MET A 432 -5.69 -12.24 1.32
CA MET A 432 -4.50 -13.08 1.37
C MET A 432 -3.87 -13.33 -0.01
N VAL A 433 -2.61 -13.76 0.02
CA VAL A 433 -1.89 -14.35 -1.11
C VAL A 433 -1.86 -15.86 -0.96
N ALA A 434 -2.31 -16.55 -1.98
CA ALA A 434 -2.22 -17.99 -2.18
C ALA A 434 -1.28 -18.30 -3.34
N LEU A 435 -1.03 -19.56 -3.63
CA LEU A 435 -0.24 -20.00 -4.78
C LEU A 435 -1.12 -20.74 -5.77
N THR A 436 -0.79 -20.66 -7.07
CA THR A 436 -1.33 -21.65 -8.01
C THR A 436 -0.75 -23.04 -7.71
N PRO A 437 -1.46 -24.13 -8.02
CA PRO A 437 -0.91 -25.48 -7.85
C PRO A 437 0.45 -25.66 -8.55
N ARG A 438 0.58 -25.12 -9.76
CA ARG A 438 1.84 -25.11 -10.53
C ARG A 438 2.98 -24.41 -9.77
N CYS A 439 2.72 -23.23 -9.25
CA CYS A 439 3.71 -22.49 -8.48
C CYS A 439 4.16 -23.26 -7.22
N ALA A 440 3.23 -23.94 -6.56
CA ALA A 440 3.55 -24.77 -5.40
C ALA A 440 4.47 -25.94 -5.79
N GLU A 441 4.19 -26.63 -6.91
CA GLU A 441 5.08 -27.70 -7.45
C GLU A 441 6.47 -27.17 -7.81
N GLU A 442 6.57 -26.02 -8.49
CA GLU A 442 7.84 -25.34 -8.83
C GLU A 442 8.65 -24.96 -7.58
N LEU A 443 7.98 -24.70 -6.46
CA LEU A 443 8.60 -24.46 -5.16
C LEU A 443 9.02 -25.76 -4.44
N GLY A 444 8.70 -26.93 -5.01
CA GLY A 444 9.08 -28.24 -4.48
C GLY A 444 8.06 -28.84 -3.51
N TYR A 445 6.85 -28.33 -3.48
CA TYR A 445 5.78 -28.91 -2.65
C TYR A 445 5.06 -30.03 -3.39
N SER A 446 4.69 -31.08 -2.65
CA SER A 446 3.81 -32.14 -3.17
C SER A 446 2.38 -31.65 -3.21
N VAL A 447 1.78 -31.59 -4.37
CA VAL A 447 0.40 -31.15 -4.57
C VAL A 447 -0.47 -32.36 -4.87
N SER A 448 -1.56 -32.54 -4.08
CA SER A 448 -2.52 -33.64 -4.31
C SER A 448 -3.32 -33.41 -5.60
N ASP A 449 -3.87 -34.49 -6.17
CA ASP A 449 -4.71 -34.37 -7.37
C ASP A 449 -5.97 -33.52 -7.13
N GLU A 450 -6.50 -33.53 -5.91
CA GLU A 450 -7.60 -32.66 -5.50
C GLU A 450 -7.18 -31.20 -5.50
N ASP A 451 -6.00 -30.88 -4.96
CA ASP A 451 -5.50 -29.51 -4.91
C ASP A 451 -5.08 -28.99 -6.31
N LYS A 452 -4.64 -29.86 -7.23
CA LYS A 452 -4.38 -29.48 -8.63
C LYS A 452 -5.62 -29.00 -9.37
N ALA A 453 -6.80 -29.45 -8.95
CA ALA A 453 -8.08 -29.02 -9.54
C ALA A 453 -8.57 -27.67 -8.99
N ARG A 454 -7.94 -27.14 -7.93
CA ARG A 454 -8.33 -25.86 -7.30
C ARG A 454 -7.70 -24.67 -8.04
N PRO A 455 -8.35 -23.49 -8.02
CA PRO A 455 -7.78 -22.29 -8.60
C PRO A 455 -6.53 -21.79 -7.84
N TYR A 456 -6.43 -22.12 -6.55
CA TYR A 456 -5.28 -21.79 -5.70
C TYR A 456 -5.20 -22.69 -4.46
N ILE A 457 -4.03 -22.70 -3.86
CA ILE A 457 -3.71 -23.39 -2.61
C ILE A 457 -3.33 -22.35 -1.56
N GLU A 458 -3.99 -22.40 -0.39
CA GLU A 458 -3.66 -21.51 0.72
C GLU A 458 -2.31 -21.86 1.34
N VAL A 459 -1.46 -20.87 1.50
CA VAL A 459 -0.16 -21.00 2.15
C VAL A 459 -0.35 -20.93 3.66
N SER A 460 -0.05 -22.02 4.37
CA SER A 460 -0.16 -22.10 5.83
C SER A 460 1.12 -22.68 6.44
N GLY A 461 1.86 -21.85 7.15
CA GLY A 461 3.06 -22.31 7.87
C GLY A 461 2.80 -23.35 8.96
N ARG A 462 1.57 -23.43 9.49
CA ARG A 462 1.17 -24.47 10.48
C ARG A 462 1.01 -25.85 9.86
N LYS A 463 0.66 -25.91 8.57
CA LYS A 463 0.46 -27.18 7.83
C LYS A 463 1.69 -27.63 7.06
N GLY A 464 2.86 -27.01 7.29
CA GLY A 464 4.09 -27.29 6.51
C GLY A 464 4.10 -26.71 5.09
N PHE A 465 3.07 -25.99 4.69
CA PHE A 465 2.89 -25.34 3.38
C PHE A 465 3.21 -23.85 3.48
N GLY A 466 4.40 -23.50 3.97
CA GLY A 466 4.81 -22.12 4.13
C GLY A 466 5.91 -21.74 3.14
N VAL A 467 5.66 -20.78 2.26
CA VAL A 467 6.67 -20.28 1.33
C VAL A 467 7.39 -19.10 1.96
N LYS A 468 8.68 -19.28 2.25
CA LYS A 468 9.53 -18.21 2.75
C LYS A 468 9.69 -17.13 1.68
N ALA A 469 9.62 -15.87 2.09
CA ALA A 469 9.67 -14.73 1.18
C ALA A 469 10.97 -14.68 0.37
N ASP A 470 12.10 -14.93 1.01
CA ASP A 470 13.39 -14.92 0.34
C ASP A 470 13.55 -16.04 -0.68
N ASP A 471 13.04 -17.24 -0.39
CA ASP A 471 13.07 -18.37 -1.35
C ASP A 471 12.27 -18.05 -2.62
N LEU A 472 11.13 -17.36 -2.48
CA LEU A 472 10.34 -16.88 -3.62
C LEU A 472 11.12 -15.83 -4.44
N ILE A 473 11.72 -14.85 -3.74
CA ILE A 473 12.50 -13.78 -4.39
C ILE A 473 13.71 -14.38 -5.12
N ASP A 474 14.43 -15.32 -4.49
CA ASP A 474 15.60 -15.96 -5.08
C ASP A 474 15.24 -16.77 -6.33
N LYS A 475 14.12 -17.50 -6.30
CA LYS A 475 13.62 -18.22 -7.49
C LYS A 475 13.22 -17.28 -8.62
N LEU A 476 12.56 -16.15 -8.31
CA LEU A 476 12.24 -15.13 -9.31
C LEU A 476 13.51 -14.56 -9.96
N ILE A 477 14.52 -14.23 -9.15
CA ILE A 477 15.80 -13.69 -9.66
C ILE A 477 16.50 -14.74 -10.51
N ALA A 478 16.55 -16.01 -10.07
CA ALA A 478 17.18 -17.09 -10.81
C ALA A 478 16.49 -17.34 -12.17
N ALA A 479 15.16 -17.38 -12.20
CA ALA A 479 14.40 -17.52 -13.45
C ALA A 479 14.65 -16.35 -14.40
N THR A 480 14.65 -15.12 -13.88
CA THR A 480 14.92 -13.91 -14.69
C THR A 480 16.36 -13.89 -15.21
N ARG A 481 17.33 -14.36 -14.41
CA ARG A 481 18.74 -14.41 -14.79
C ARG A 481 18.96 -15.26 -16.03
N ILE A 482 18.29 -16.41 -16.14
CA ILE A 482 18.38 -17.28 -17.33
C ILE A 482 17.98 -16.52 -18.60
N GLU A 483 16.88 -15.76 -18.55
CA GLU A 483 16.42 -14.96 -19.69
C GLU A 483 17.37 -13.80 -20.02
N VAL A 484 17.92 -13.15 -19.00
CA VAL A 484 18.87 -12.04 -19.16
C VAL A 484 20.19 -12.55 -19.75
N GLU A 485 20.72 -13.68 -19.29
CA GLU A 485 21.95 -14.29 -19.83
C GLU A 485 21.80 -14.64 -21.30
N ALA A 486 20.64 -15.17 -21.71
CA ALA A 486 20.37 -15.50 -23.10
C ALA A 486 20.33 -14.27 -24.03
N ARG A 487 19.89 -13.12 -23.53
CA ARG A 487 19.66 -11.90 -24.35
C ARG A 487 20.77 -10.86 -24.24
N GLN A 488 21.48 -10.81 -23.11
CA GLN A 488 22.47 -9.77 -22.79
C GLN A 488 23.91 -10.32 -22.75
N THR A 489 24.30 -11.05 -23.78
CA THR A 489 25.59 -11.74 -23.86
C THR A 489 26.83 -10.82 -23.88
N GLY A 490 26.65 -9.54 -24.22
CA GLY A 490 27.74 -8.55 -24.28
C GLY A 490 27.99 -7.79 -22.97
N ARG A 491 27.23 -8.07 -21.88
CA ARG A 491 27.36 -7.43 -20.58
C ARG A 491 28.14 -8.29 -19.61
N ASP A 492 28.78 -7.65 -18.62
CA ASP A 492 29.44 -8.37 -17.54
C ASP A 492 28.44 -9.06 -16.60
N GLU A 493 28.93 -9.90 -15.69
CA GLU A 493 28.08 -10.68 -14.80
C GLU A 493 27.36 -9.81 -13.78
N ALA A 494 27.99 -8.78 -13.24
CA ALA A 494 27.39 -7.89 -12.26
C ALA A 494 26.25 -7.06 -12.86
N GLU A 495 26.41 -6.59 -14.11
CA GLU A 495 25.34 -5.90 -14.83
C GLU A 495 24.15 -6.82 -15.11
N ARG A 496 24.40 -8.06 -15.54
CA ARG A 496 23.33 -9.06 -15.76
C ARG A 496 22.60 -9.41 -14.49
N GLU A 497 23.30 -9.58 -13.38
CA GLU A 497 22.70 -9.82 -12.07
C GLU A 497 21.82 -8.65 -11.62
N LYS A 498 22.32 -7.41 -11.79
CA LYS A 498 21.54 -6.19 -11.48
C LYS A 498 20.26 -6.12 -12.30
N ILE A 499 20.35 -6.36 -13.61
CA ILE A 499 19.19 -6.36 -14.52
C ILE A 499 18.19 -7.44 -14.11
N ALA A 500 18.66 -8.66 -13.83
CA ALA A 500 17.81 -9.76 -13.42
C ALA A 500 17.05 -9.44 -12.13
N LYS A 501 17.74 -8.87 -11.13
CA LYS A 501 17.14 -8.43 -9.88
C LYS A 501 16.08 -7.36 -10.10
N GLN A 502 16.37 -6.32 -10.90
CA GLN A 502 15.41 -5.23 -11.19
C GLN A 502 14.15 -5.76 -11.89
N ILE A 503 14.29 -6.70 -12.84
CA ILE A 503 13.14 -7.31 -13.52
C ILE A 503 12.34 -8.18 -12.55
N ALA A 504 12.99 -9.04 -11.77
CA ALA A 504 12.34 -9.95 -10.83
C ALA A 504 11.54 -9.19 -9.75
N ILE A 505 12.14 -8.17 -9.15
CA ILE A 505 11.47 -7.34 -8.13
C ILE A 505 10.34 -6.52 -8.76
N GLY A 506 10.55 -5.95 -9.95
CA GLY A 506 9.51 -5.26 -10.69
C GLY A 506 8.32 -6.16 -11.03
N ALA A 507 8.57 -7.40 -11.44
CA ALA A 507 7.55 -8.40 -11.69
C ALA A 507 6.74 -8.73 -10.43
N LEU A 508 7.44 -8.99 -9.31
CA LEU A 508 6.81 -9.30 -8.02
C LEU A 508 5.95 -8.14 -7.51
N ARG A 509 6.51 -6.92 -7.47
CA ARG A 509 5.78 -5.73 -7.01
C ARG A 509 4.55 -5.46 -7.85
N TYR A 510 4.69 -5.48 -9.18
CA TYR A 510 3.55 -5.27 -10.08
C TYR A 510 2.47 -6.35 -9.90
N PHE A 511 2.87 -7.61 -9.78
CA PHE A 511 1.92 -8.71 -9.59
C PHE A 511 1.09 -8.55 -8.31
N MET A 512 1.71 -8.11 -7.21
CA MET A 512 1.02 -7.87 -5.95
C MET A 512 0.08 -6.65 -5.98
N LEU A 513 0.35 -5.69 -6.87
CA LEU A 513 -0.37 -4.41 -6.95
C LEU A 513 -1.48 -4.37 -8.01
N LYS A 514 -1.45 -5.23 -9.04
CA LYS A 514 -2.42 -5.18 -10.15
C LYS A 514 -3.82 -5.63 -9.76
N PHE A 515 -3.96 -6.40 -8.70
CA PHE A 515 -5.26 -6.87 -8.19
C PHE A 515 -5.81 -5.91 -7.14
N THR A 516 -7.14 -5.79 -7.10
CA THR A 516 -7.80 -5.01 -6.05
C THR A 516 -7.49 -5.58 -4.67
N ARG A 517 -7.47 -4.73 -3.65
CA ARG A 517 -7.16 -5.13 -2.28
C ARG A 517 -8.04 -6.26 -1.77
N ASN A 518 -9.32 -6.26 -2.15
CA ASN A 518 -10.33 -7.23 -1.72
C ASN A 518 -10.30 -8.54 -2.53
N SER A 519 -9.32 -8.75 -3.41
CA SER A 519 -9.17 -9.98 -4.18
C SER A 519 -8.09 -10.87 -3.56
N VAL A 520 -8.39 -12.17 -3.43
CA VAL A 520 -7.34 -13.18 -3.17
C VAL A 520 -6.42 -13.26 -4.38
N ILE A 521 -5.12 -13.25 -4.15
CA ILE A 521 -4.11 -13.40 -5.20
C ILE A 521 -3.64 -14.84 -5.25
N ALA A 522 -3.73 -15.49 -6.42
CA ALA A 522 -3.05 -16.75 -6.72
C ALA A 522 -1.72 -16.45 -7.43
N PHE A 523 -0.61 -16.46 -6.70
CA PHE A 523 0.70 -16.14 -7.24
C PHE A 523 1.22 -17.27 -8.14
N ASP A 524 1.80 -16.88 -9.28
CA ASP A 524 2.40 -17.76 -10.26
C ASP A 524 3.63 -17.13 -10.91
N PHE A 525 4.74 -17.89 -11.01
CA PHE A 525 5.99 -17.39 -11.58
C PHE A 525 5.86 -17.02 -13.05
N LYS A 526 5.22 -17.87 -13.85
CA LYS A 526 5.07 -17.67 -15.30
C LYS A 526 4.26 -16.43 -15.59
N ASP A 527 3.16 -16.23 -14.82
CA ASP A 527 2.28 -15.09 -15.01
C ASP A 527 2.94 -13.78 -14.55
N ALA A 528 3.75 -13.82 -13.49
CA ALA A 528 4.47 -12.65 -12.98
C ALA A 528 5.61 -12.20 -13.91
N LEU A 529 6.35 -13.15 -14.49
CA LEU A 529 7.52 -12.91 -15.34
C LEU A 529 7.18 -12.75 -16.82
N SER A 530 5.92 -12.85 -17.24
CA SER A 530 5.50 -12.68 -18.62
C SER A 530 5.88 -11.29 -19.16
N PHE A 531 6.39 -11.26 -20.40
CA PHE A 531 6.62 -10.03 -21.16
C PHE A 531 5.38 -9.55 -21.93
N GLU A 532 4.27 -10.22 -21.78
CA GLU A 532 3.00 -9.93 -22.44
C GLU A 532 1.90 -9.70 -21.38
N GLY A 533 0.94 -8.83 -21.70
CA GLY A 533 -0.17 -8.52 -20.82
C GLY A 533 0.19 -7.60 -19.64
N GLU A 534 -0.65 -7.61 -18.60
CA GLU A 534 -0.51 -6.75 -17.40
C GLU A 534 0.58 -7.27 -16.46
N THR A 535 1.85 -6.95 -16.77
CA THR A 535 3.02 -7.41 -16.02
C THR A 535 4.06 -6.30 -15.82
N GLY A 536 4.86 -6.42 -14.75
CA GLY A 536 5.99 -5.52 -14.51
C GLY A 536 7.01 -5.50 -15.66
N PRO A 537 7.48 -6.66 -16.14
CA PRO A 537 8.42 -6.74 -17.27
C PRO A 537 7.92 -6.06 -18.56
N TYR A 538 6.62 -6.14 -18.86
CA TYR A 538 6.03 -5.43 -20.00
C TYR A 538 6.21 -3.91 -19.90
N ILE A 539 5.96 -3.33 -18.73
CA ILE A 539 6.08 -1.89 -18.51
C ILE A 539 7.55 -1.47 -18.50
N GLN A 540 8.42 -2.23 -17.82
CA GLN A 540 9.87 -2.00 -17.82
C GLN A 540 10.43 -2.03 -19.24
N TYR A 541 9.99 -2.96 -20.08
CA TYR A 541 10.40 -3.04 -21.47
C TYR A 541 9.97 -1.80 -22.29
N ALA A 542 8.79 -1.24 -22.03
CA ALA A 542 8.37 0.02 -22.65
C ALA A 542 9.33 1.18 -22.32
N VAL A 543 9.78 1.27 -21.07
CA VAL A 543 10.78 2.27 -20.65
C VAL A 543 12.11 2.06 -21.35
N VAL A 544 12.61 0.82 -21.41
CA VAL A 544 13.87 0.49 -22.11
C VAL A 544 13.77 0.83 -23.60
N ARG A 545 12.65 0.51 -24.23
CA ARG A 545 12.38 0.88 -25.64
C ARG A 545 12.41 2.37 -25.83
N ALA A 546 11.76 3.16 -24.97
CA ALA A 546 11.75 4.62 -25.05
C ALA A 546 13.16 5.21 -24.87
N ARG A 547 13.95 4.74 -23.90
CA ARG A 547 15.35 5.14 -23.71
C ARG A 547 16.20 4.85 -24.95
N ASN A 548 15.97 3.70 -25.60
CA ASN A 548 16.70 3.33 -26.82
C ASN A 548 16.42 4.28 -28.01
N ILE A 549 15.22 4.88 -28.10
CA ILE A 549 14.94 5.90 -29.11
C ILE A 549 15.91 7.07 -28.95
N PHE A 550 16.04 7.62 -27.74
CA PHE A 550 16.88 8.77 -27.44
C PHE A 550 18.37 8.44 -27.60
N ARG A 551 18.81 7.26 -27.17
CA ARG A 551 20.19 6.81 -27.38
C ARG A 551 20.54 6.75 -28.87
N LYS A 552 19.64 6.24 -29.73
CA LYS A 552 19.85 6.18 -31.18
C LYS A 552 19.73 7.53 -31.85
N ALA A 553 18.89 8.43 -31.32
CA ALA A 553 18.75 9.79 -31.82
C ALA A 553 19.94 10.71 -31.43
N GLY A 554 20.75 10.30 -30.43
CA GLY A 554 21.82 11.15 -29.87
C GLY A 554 21.27 12.40 -29.19
N LEU A 555 20.06 12.36 -28.64
CA LEU A 555 19.33 13.49 -28.05
C LEU A 555 18.88 13.16 -26.64
N ALA A 556 18.97 14.11 -25.71
CA ALA A 556 18.40 13.98 -24.39
C ALA A 556 16.86 14.14 -24.42
N PRO A 557 16.09 13.34 -23.65
CA PRO A 557 14.63 13.47 -23.61
C PRO A 557 14.15 14.88 -23.26
N GLU A 558 14.82 15.56 -22.35
CA GLU A 558 14.50 16.92 -21.90
C GLU A 558 14.65 17.95 -23.04
N ALA A 559 15.67 17.77 -23.89
CA ALA A 559 15.87 18.62 -25.07
C ALA A 559 14.74 18.43 -26.08
N ALA A 560 14.28 17.19 -26.31
CA ALA A 560 13.14 16.93 -27.18
C ALA A 560 11.84 17.59 -26.67
N VAL A 561 11.62 17.65 -25.36
CA VAL A 561 10.48 18.37 -24.76
C VAL A 561 10.63 19.89 -24.96
N ALA A 562 11.83 20.42 -24.83
CA ALA A 562 12.10 21.87 -25.03
C ALA A 562 11.83 22.32 -26.49
N ASP A 563 12.12 21.46 -27.47
CA ASP A 563 11.87 21.72 -28.89
C ASP A 563 10.38 21.93 -29.23
N LEU A 564 9.44 21.44 -28.39
CA LEU A 564 8.00 21.72 -28.53
C LEU A 564 7.66 23.23 -28.54
N ALA A 565 8.48 24.07 -27.93
CA ALA A 565 8.24 25.51 -27.89
C ALA A 565 8.21 26.13 -29.31
N ALA A 566 8.99 25.57 -30.25
CA ALA A 566 9.06 26.00 -31.63
C ALA A 566 8.05 25.34 -32.57
N ILE A 567 7.26 24.37 -32.08
CA ILE A 567 6.33 23.55 -32.88
C ILE A 567 4.89 23.96 -32.58
N ASN A 568 4.05 24.00 -33.64
CA ASN A 568 2.60 24.04 -33.46
C ASN A 568 2.03 22.61 -33.42
N PRO A 569 1.69 22.07 -32.22
CA PRO A 569 1.25 20.68 -32.11
C PRO A 569 -0.04 20.38 -32.90
N THR A 570 -0.91 21.37 -33.09
CA THR A 570 -2.19 21.21 -33.79
C THR A 570 -2.00 20.73 -35.23
N THR A 571 -0.90 21.10 -35.87
CA THR A 571 -0.56 20.66 -37.23
C THR A 571 -0.48 19.13 -37.34
N TYR A 572 -0.02 18.45 -36.28
CA TYR A 572 0.23 17.01 -36.24
C TYR A 572 -0.86 16.21 -35.49
N LEU A 573 -1.92 16.89 -35.05
CA LEU A 573 -3.04 16.31 -34.31
C LEU A 573 -4.36 16.38 -35.07
N SER A 574 -4.32 16.58 -36.38
CA SER A 574 -5.50 16.60 -37.25
C SER A 574 -5.66 15.27 -37.99
N GLY A 575 -6.87 14.73 -38.03
CA GLY A 575 -7.23 13.50 -38.73
C GLY A 575 -7.05 12.21 -37.88
N ASP A 576 -7.63 11.12 -38.35
CA ASP A 576 -7.73 9.83 -37.64
C ASP A 576 -6.36 9.23 -37.29
N ALA A 577 -5.34 9.50 -38.12
CA ALA A 577 -3.98 8.99 -37.91
C ALA A 577 -3.25 9.61 -36.71
N SER A 578 -3.83 10.60 -36.04
CA SER A 578 -3.26 11.29 -34.90
C SER A 578 -3.98 11.04 -33.57
N GLU A 579 -5.08 10.30 -33.59
CA GLU A 579 -5.88 10.03 -32.40
C GLU A 579 -5.11 9.20 -31.36
N ASP A 580 -4.23 8.29 -31.79
CA ASP A 580 -3.36 7.53 -30.90
C ASP A 580 -2.28 8.40 -30.24
N ILE A 581 -1.75 9.39 -30.96
CA ILE A 581 -0.81 10.37 -30.36
C ILE A 581 -1.53 11.19 -29.27
N TRP A 582 -2.73 11.70 -29.60
CA TRP A 582 -3.52 12.46 -28.63
C TRP A 582 -3.94 11.61 -27.41
N ALA A 583 -4.33 10.36 -27.62
CA ALA A 583 -4.65 9.42 -26.54
C ALA A 583 -3.44 9.25 -25.59
N LEU A 584 -2.22 9.08 -26.13
CA LEU A 584 -0.99 8.96 -25.34
C LEU A 584 -0.72 10.24 -24.52
N TRP A 585 -0.88 11.42 -25.10
CA TRP A 585 -0.76 12.69 -24.38
C TRP A 585 -1.77 12.82 -23.24
N LEU A 586 -3.03 12.46 -23.51
CA LEU A 586 -4.08 12.48 -22.48
C LEU A 586 -3.79 11.47 -21.35
N ARG A 587 -3.27 10.29 -21.70
CA ARG A 587 -2.88 9.29 -20.70
C ARG A 587 -1.75 9.82 -19.82
N ALA A 588 -0.73 10.39 -20.40
CA ALA A 588 0.37 11.06 -19.70
C ALA A 588 -0.16 12.17 -18.76
N GLY A 589 -1.13 12.95 -19.22
CA GLY A 589 -1.74 14.03 -18.44
C GLY A 589 -2.62 13.60 -17.25
N ARG A 590 -2.89 12.29 -17.07
CA ARG A 590 -3.72 11.76 -15.98
C ARG A 590 -2.97 11.46 -14.69
N ARG A 591 -1.65 11.54 -14.65
CA ARG A 591 -0.84 11.16 -13.49
C ARG A 591 -1.37 11.70 -12.15
N THR A 592 -1.57 13.01 -12.03
CA THR A 592 -2.06 13.64 -10.80
C THR A 592 -3.48 13.22 -10.43
N LEU A 593 -4.35 13.01 -11.42
CA LEU A 593 -5.71 12.52 -11.21
C LEU A 593 -5.70 11.09 -10.65
N VAL A 594 -4.84 10.23 -11.19
CA VAL A 594 -4.66 8.85 -10.69
C VAL A 594 -4.10 8.84 -9.28
N LEU A 595 -3.13 9.72 -8.98
CA LEU A 595 -2.57 9.88 -7.64
C LEU A 595 -3.66 10.22 -6.62
N GLU A 596 -4.50 11.22 -6.92
CA GLU A 596 -5.62 11.62 -6.06
C GLU A 596 -6.65 10.49 -5.90
N GLN A 597 -6.99 9.81 -7.00
CA GLN A 597 -7.91 8.67 -6.99
C GLN A 597 -7.40 7.55 -6.07
N VAL A 598 -6.12 7.16 -6.20
CA VAL A 598 -5.55 6.08 -5.39
C VAL A 598 -5.52 6.43 -3.92
N ILE A 599 -5.15 7.65 -3.57
CA ILE A 599 -5.13 8.10 -2.16
C ILE A 599 -6.55 8.11 -1.59
N THR A 600 -7.53 8.66 -2.32
CA THR A 600 -8.92 8.75 -1.86
C THR A 600 -9.58 7.39 -1.69
N THR A 601 -9.32 6.44 -2.60
CA THR A 601 -9.90 5.10 -2.55
C THR A 601 -9.05 4.09 -1.78
N SER A 602 -7.81 4.45 -1.46
CA SER A 602 -6.78 3.55 -0.92
C SER A 602 -6.61 2.30 -1.80
N GLU A 603 -6.68 2.42 -3.15
CA GLU A 603 -6.63 1.28 -4.08
C GLU A 603 -5.48 1.41 -5.10
N PRO A 604 -4.30 0.84 -4.78
CA PRO A 604 -3.11 0.88 -5.66
C PRO A 604 -3.29 0.24 -7.03
N ALA A 605 -4.27 -0.66 -7.20
CA ALA A 605 -4.54 -1.29 -8.48
C ALA A 605 -4.86 -0.28 -9.60
N TYR A 606 -5.43 0.88 -9.28
CA TYR A 606 -5.64 1.95 -10.26
C TYR A 606 -4.32 2.50 -10.82
N LEU A 607 -3.28 2.61 -9.96
CA LEU A 607 -1.95 3.03 -10.40
C LEU A 607 -1.30 1.98 -11.30
N ALA A 608 -1.34 0.71 -10.90
CA ALA A 608 -0.81 -0.40 -11.69
C ALA A 608 -1.48 -0.46 -13.08
N LYS A 609 -2.80 -0.32 -13.12
CA LYS A 609 -3.56 -0.28 -14.38
C LYS A 609 -3.18 0.93 -15.24
N HIS A 610 -3.02 2.11 -14.62
CA HIS A 610 -2.57 3.32 -15.34
C HIS A 610 -1.19 3.13 -15.96
N ALA A 611 -0.22 2.58 -15.20
CA ALA A 611 1.12 2.27 -15.69
C ALA A 611 1.10 1.33 -16.90
N PHE A 612 0.31 0.26 -16.83
CA PHE A 612 0.13 -0.68 -17.94
C PHE A 612 -0.47 -0.01 -19.17
N GLN A 613 -1.56 0.75 -19.00
CA GLN A 613 -2.22 1.44 -20.11
C GLN A 613 -1.31 2.47 -20.76
N LEU A 614 -0.52 3.22 -19.97
CA LEU A 614 0.46 4.16 -20.51
C LEU A 614 1.55 3.45 -21.34
N ALA A 615 2.05 2.32 -20.84
CA ALA A 615 3.03 1.49 -21.57
C ALA A 615 2.43 0.90 -22.85
N GLN A 616 1.17 0.46 -22.81
CA GLN A 616 0.47 -0.09 -23.98
C GLN A 616 0.24 0.98 -25.06
N GLU A 617 -0.24 2.16 -24.66
CA GLU A 617 -0.45 3.28 -25.60
C GLU A 617 0.89 3.75 -26.18
N PHE A 618 1.98 3.82 -25.39
CA PHE A 618 3.31 4.11 -25.89
C PHE A 618 3.81 3.03 -26.88
N ASN A 619 3.62 1.76 -26.58
CA ASN A 619 4.02 0.68 -27.50
C ASN A 619 3.23 0.73 -28.82
N ASN A 620 1.92 1.03 -28.78
CA ASN A 620 1.11 1.24 -29.98
C ASN A 620 1.61 2.44 -30.80
N PHE A 621 1.89 3.55 -30.16
CA PHE A 621 2.50 4.73 -30.77
C PHE A 621 3.83 4.39 -31.44
N TYR A 622 4.73 3.71 -30.74
CA TYR A 622 6.04 3.29 -31.27
C TYR A 622 5.93 2.42 -32.51
N HIS A 623 4.97 1.50 -32.55
CA HIS A 623 4.78 0.61 -33.70
C HIS A 623 4.17 1.32 -34.93
N ARG A 624 3.32 2.31 -34.71
CA ARG A 624 2.66 3.05 -35.78
C ARG A 624 3.52 4.16 -36.38
N HIS A 625 4.37 4.79 -35.59
CA HIS A 625 5.15 5.95 -36.00
C HIS A 625 6.65 5.62 -36.04
N HIS A 626 7.24 5.72 -37.25
CA HIS A 626 8.67 5.47 -37.46
C HIS A 626 9.52 6.68 -37.03
N ILE A 627 9.55 6.97 -35.73
CA ILE A 627 10.09 8.19 -35.11
C ILE A 627 11.49 8.60 -35.65
N LEU A 628 12.43 7.64 -35.71
CA LEU A 628 13.80 7.91 -36.13
C LEU A 628 13.95 8.11 -37.64
N ASN A 629 13.05 7.53 -38.42
CA ASN A 629 13.04 7.58 -39.89
C ASN A 629 12.09 8.62 -40.46
N GLU A 630 11.44 9.44 -39.58
CA GLU A 630 10.58 10.53 -40.02
C GLU A 630 11.42 11.57 -40.80
N GLU A 631 10.94 11.95 -41.98
CA GLU A 631 11.63 12.85 -42.91
C GLU A 631 11.32 14.32 -42.64
N ASP A 632 10.08 14.63 -42.15
CA ASP A 632 9.74 16.00 -41.75
C ASP A 632 10.39 16.32 -40.39
N PRO A 633 11.37 17.25 -40.35
CA PRO A 633 12.10 17.56 -39.12
C PRO A 633 11.19 18.04 -37.97
N ALA A 634 10.16 18.82 -38.29
CA ALA A 634 9.25 19.35 -37.27
C ALA A 634 8.32 18.27 -36.74
N ARG A 635 7.81 17.35 -37.59
CA ARG A 635 7.06 16.18 -37.16
C ARG A 635 7.94 15.22 -36.34
N LYS A 636 9.19 14.99 -36.78
CA LYS A 636 10.14 14.17 -36.03
C LYS A 636 10.40 14.73 -34.64
N ALA A 637 10.59 16.01 -34.48
CA ALA A 637 10.76 16.67 -33.20
C ALA A 637 9.50 16.54 -32.33
N PHE A 638 8.29 16.63 -32.92
CA PHE A 638 7.03 16.41 -32.21
C PHE A 638 6.88 14.97 -31.73
N LEU A 639 7.21 13.97 -32.56
CA LEU A 639 7.18 12.55 -32.18
C LEU A 639 8.20 12.22 -31.09
N LEU A 640 9.42 12.79 -31.16
CA LEU A 640 10.43 12.66 -30.10
C LEU A 640 9.95 13.28 -28.79
N ALA A 641 9.36 14.45 -28.82
CA ALA A 641 8.79 15.09 -27.63
C ALA A 641 7.66 14.24 -27.02
N THR A 642 6.81 13.63 -27.84
CA THR A 642 5.76 12.70 -27.41
C THR A 642 6.38 11.47 -26.70
N ALA A 643 7.42 10.87 -27.30
CA ALA A 643 8.14 9.75 -26.67
C ALA A 643 8.85 10.16 -25.36
N ALA A 644 9.40 11.38 -25.29
CA ALA A 644 10.06 11.90 -24.09
C ALA A 644 9.08 12.07 -22.91
N VAL A 645 7.90 12.62 -23.17
CA VAL A 645 6.87 12.79 -22.16
C VAL A 645 6.35 11.42 -21.69
N ALA A 646 6.10 10.48 -22.61
CA ALA A 646 5.70 9.12 -22.23
C ALA A 646 6.76 8.42 -21.37
N LEU A 647 8.05 8.54 -21.72
CA LEU A 647 9.17 8.02 -20.93
C LEU A 647 9.20 8.62 -19.52
N ARG A 648 9.10 9.95 -19.43
CA ARG A 648 9.08 10.68 -18.15
C ARG A 648 7.96 10.21 -17.25
N GLU A 649 6.74 10.11 -17.76
CA GLU A 649 5.57 9.68 -16.99
C GLU A 649 5.63 8.19 -16.59
N LEU A 650 6.16 7.32 -17.45
CA LEU A 650 6.39 5.92 -17.13
C LEU A 650 7.39 5.75 -15.99
N ILE A 651 8.52 6.48 -16.02
CA ILE A 651 9.53 6.43 -14.95
C ILE A 651 8.92 6.90 -13.63
N GLU A 652 8.18 8.01 -13.64
CA GLU A 652 7.56 8.56 -12.45
C GLU A 652 6.53 7.60 -11.83
N VAL A 653 5.64 7.03 -12.63
CA VAL A 653 4.62 6.08 -12.18
C VAL A 653 5.26 4.77 -11.68
N LEU A 654 6.32 4.28 -12.32
CA LEU A 654 7.07 3.12 -11.84
C LEU A 654 7.76 3.41 -10.50
N SER A 655 8.30 4.62 -10.29
CA SER A 655 8.90 5.02 -9.01
C SER A 655 7.88 4.97 -7.86
N TRP A 656 6.63 5.36 -8.12
CA TRP A 656 5.53 5.27 -7.16
C TRP A 656 5.13 3.82 -6.85
N LEU A 657 5.24 2.92 -7.84
CA LEU A 657 5.06 1.49 -7.64
C LEU A 657 6.27 0.82 -6.95
N GLY A 658 7.37 1.55 -6.72
CA GLY A 658 8.63 1.03 -6.22
C GLY A 658 9.31 0.08 -7.22
N ILE A 659 9.12 0.31 -8.51
CA ILE A 659 9.66 -0.51 -9.59
C ILE A 659 10.77 0.24 -10.30
N GLU A 660 11.97 -0.27 -10.22
CA GLU A 660 13.10 0.23 -11.01
C GLU A 660 13.00 -0.25 -12.46
N SER A 661 13.43 0.58 -13.39
CA SER A 661 13.53 0.20 -14.80
C SER A 661 14.99 -0.06 -15.17
N PRO A 662 15.33 -1.27 -15.67
CA PRO A 662 16.69 -1.59 -16.06
C PRO A 662 17.14 -0.78 -17.28
N GLU A 663 18.46 -0.73 -17.51
CA GLU A 663 19.08 -0.06 -18.66
C GLU A 663 18.83 -0.82 -19.97
N ALA A 664 18.64 -2.14 -19.87
CA ALA A 664 18.40 -3.04 -20.99
C ALA A 664 17.55 -4.24 -20.55
N MET A 665 16.85 -4.84 -21.50
CA MET A 665 16.07 -6.06 -21.33
C MET A 665 16.20 -6.97 -22.56
#